data_8e57bf7db2e34af9762345bde1deccab
#
_entry.id   8e57bf7db2e34af9762345bde1deccab
#
_cell.length_a   1.000
_cell.length_b   1.000
_cell.length_c   1.000
_cell.angle_alpha   90.00
_cell.angle_beta   90.00
_cell.angle_gamma   90.00
#
_symmetry.space_group_name_H-M   'P 1'
#
loop_
_entity.id
_entity.type
_entity.pdbx_description
1 polymer ?
#
loop_
_entity_poly.entity_id
_entity_poly.type
_entity_poly.pdbx_seq_one_letter_code
_entity_poly.pdbx_strand_id
1 'polypeptide(L)'
;ITELTAISAYTKLRNVKILFIQVLSGVLYKNQLNKLMKHTYKILLTGFAILAGLVVLRIKDPFFIETARLKGVDYYQRQQSKVKSNNIVVVTIDEASLDRFGQFPWSRAILSEGLEKAFNSGAQVVVMPILFSEKDRLGGDTIFNMTLQKYPVITAQSASQKGKGQPVPRGLATIGDGLGDWLFTYPAAIGPTKEIGQSSAGVGMLLTTPELDAVTRRLPLVVKVKGEVYPTIPLEALRIFGGEESYQAKVDEAGVQAIRVKGTPPITTDANGRVWINFKYDFDTVSYADANWSICKDKIVFIALTAEGLNNTVATPVGISQGYEISAQTLQMLIDNSRLQRPSTFDLYELTGGIILAIILIVAACYLGYILNGLLITAFLCVPYFIGLRLFANYGYLTDYTWPTLAVLLPWVGAIFFRFVMEFKLKQQIKKQFGTYLSPAMVEKLQENPDLLRLGGDSRELSIMFTDVRGFTTISEHYGKDVQGLTKIMNRYMTAMTKAILDNNGTLDKYIGDAQMAFWNAPLDDKEHALNALKTAMIMLNNLDEFNKEIAQEGVPAFGMGLGINTDTVVVGNMGSTQRFDYTCLGDGVNLASRLEGQSKPYGVKIVIGPKTYEYVKDKYKCFELDCIAVKGKKEGVKIYTVVQNNFITMEKPYVGQIHNGFLSDYRVQNWDNAIQLAKSLTTYNPELAHYYENMIERINELRNANLPADWDGVFRATSK
;
A
#
# COMPACT_ATOMS: atom_id res chain seq x y z
N ILE A 1 3.41 -48.68 -51.87
CA ILE A 1 2.17 -48.52 -51.04
C ILE A 1 2.54 -48.43 -49.56
N THR A 2 3.59 -49.12 -49.12
CA THR A 2 4.02 -49.12 -47.71
C THR A 2 4.66 -47.79 -47.23
N GLU A 3 5.33 -47.02 -48.08
CA GLU A 3 5.90 -45.71 -47.71
C GLU A 3 4.85 -44.58 -47.58
N LEU A 4 3.84 -44.60 -48.40
CA LEU A 4 2.74 -43.61 -48.32
C LEU A 4 1.87 -43.74 -47.07
N THR A 5 1.74 -44.96 -46.53
CA THR A 5 1.02 -45.23 -45.30
C THR A 5 1.85 -44.77 -44.07
N ALA A 6 3.18 -44.87 -44.09
CA ALA A 6 4.06 -44.40 -43.03
C ALA A 6 4.09 -42.87 -42.92
N ILE A 7 4.13 -42.17 -44.08
CA ILE A 7 4.07 -40.68 -44.16
C ILE A 7 2.71 -40.17 -43.66
N SER A 8 1.63 -40.82 -44.02
CA SER A 8 0.26 -40.48 -43.52
C SER A 8 0.11 -40.70 -42.04
N ALA A 9 0.67 -41.75 -41.46
CA ALA A 9 0.69 -42.01 -40.04
C ALA A 9 1.55 -41.01 -39.25
N TYR A 10 2.71 -40.64 -39.83
CA TYR A 10 3.59 -39.63 -39.20
C TYR A 10 2.95 -38.23 -39.20
N THR A 11 2.25 -37.87 -40.29
CA THR A 11 1.54 -36.58 -40.38
C THR A 11 0.35 -36.54 -39.43
N LYS A 12 -0.39 -37.63 -39.25
CA LYS A 12 -1.48 -37.74 -38.26
C LYS A 12 -0.93 -37.66 -36.83
N LEU A 13 0.16 -38.32 -36.52
CA LEU A 13 0.84 -38.23 -35.20
C LEU A 13 1.37 -36.83 -34.91
N ARG A 14 1.89 -36.13 -35.90
CA ARG A 14 2.35 -34.74 -35.76
C ARG A 14 1.17 -33.79 -35.49
N ASN A 15 0.06 -33.95 -36.20
CA ASN A 15 -1.13 -33.13 -35.99
C ASN A 15 -1.80 -33.40 -34.65
N VAL A 16 -1.82 -34.66 -34.15
CA VAL A 16 -2.28 -35.02 -32.82
C VAL A 16 -1.36 -34.41 -31.74
N LYS A 17 -0.03 -34.41 -31.95
CA LYS A 17 0.91 -33.74 -31.03
C LYS A 17 0.68 -32.21 -30.97
N ILE A 18 0.46 -31.56 -32.11
CA ILE A 18 0.19 -30.11 -32.18
C ILE A 18 -1.15 -29.80 -31.49
N LEU A 19 -2.19 -30.60 -31.75
CA LEU A 19 -3.48 -30.43 -31.09
C LEU A 19 -3.41 -30.67 -29.57
N PHE A 20 -2.61 -31.65 -29.14
CA PHE A 20 -2.39 -31.94 -27.72
C PHE A 20 -1.62 -30.82 -27.01
N ILE A 21 -0.63 -30.22 -27.67
CA ILE A 21 0.12 -29.07 -27.17
C ILE A 21 -0.79 -27.83 -27.07
N GLN A 22 -1.67 -27.62 -28.07
CA GLN A 22 -2.64 -26.51 -28.03
C GLN A 22 -3.71 -26.69 -26.97
N VAL A 23 -4.17 -27.90 -26.73
CA VAL A 23 -5.14 -28.20 -25.63
C VAL A 23 -4.46 -28.06 -24.26
N LEU A 24 -3.23 -28.55 -24.09
CA LEU A 24 -2.48 -28.41 -22.85
C LEU A 24 -2.14 -26.95 -22.54
N SER A 25 -1.71 -26.18 -23.54
CA SER A 25 -1.48 -24.74 -23.36
C SER A 25 -2.76 -23.98 -23.03
N GLY A 26 -3.90 -24.35 -23.63
CA GLY A 26 -5.21 -23.76 -23.32
C GLY A 26 -5.68 -24.07 -21.90
N VAL A 27 -5.45 -25.29 -21.40
CA VAL A 27 -5.80 -25.68 -20.02
C VAL A 27 -4.89 -25.02 -18.99
N LEU A 28 -3.58 -24.90 -19.29
CA LEU A 28 -2.62 -24.21 -18.42
C LEU A 28 -2.91 -22.70 -18.38
N TYR A 29 -3.23 -22.09 -19.51
CA TYR A 29 -3.64 -20.68 -19.61
C TYR A 29 -4.95 -20.44 -18.84
N LYS A 30 -5.91 -21.34 -18.92
CA LYS A 30 -7.18 -21.27 -18.19
C LYS A 30 -7.00 -21.40 -16.68
N ASN A 31 -6.06 -22.24 -16.21
CA ASN A 31 -5.76 -22.38 -14.79
C ASN A 31 -4.99 -21.16 -14.21
N GLN A 32 -4.07 -20.59 -14.98
CA GLN A 32 -3.40 -19.32 -14.61
C GLN A 32 -4.39 -18.17 -14.62
N LEU A 33 -5.24 -18.06 -15.64
CA LEU A 33 -6.31 -17.07 -15.71
C LEU A 33 -7.28 -17.18 -14.53
N ASN A 34 -7.67 -18.40 -14.16
CA ASN A 34 -8.53 -18.65 -13.00
C ASN A 34 -7.87 -18.27 -11.67
N LYS A 35 -6.57 -18.48 -11.52
CA LYS A 35 -5.82 -18.08 -10.32
C LYS A 35 -5.66 -16.57 -10.25
N LEU A 36 -5.32 -15.93 -11.36
CA LEU A 36 -5.24 -14.47 -11.48
C LEU A 36 -6.60 -13.81 -11.23
N MET A 37 -7.68 -14.35 -11.82
CA MET A 37 -9.04 -13.88 -11.58
C MET A 37 -9.47 -14.04 -10.12
N LYS A 38 -9.08 -15.13 -9.44
CA LYS A 38 -9.33 -15.30 -7.99
C LYS A 38 -8.64 -14.25 -7.13
N HIS A 39 -7.43 -13.83 -7.48
CA HIS A 39 -6.71 -12.80 -6.75
C HIS A 39 -7.33 -11.42 -6.98
N THR A 40 -7.56 -11.06 -8.24
CA THR A 40 -8.23 -9.79 -8.62
C THR A 40 -9.60 -9.66 -7.98
N TYR A 41 -10.41 -10.73 -7.99
CA TYR A 41 -11.72 -10.75 -7.33
C TYR A 41 -11.64 -10.44 -5.83
N LYS A 42 -10.66 -10.99 -5.12
CA LYS A 42 -10.51 -10.73 -3.68
C LYS A 42 -10.10 -9.28 -3.39
N ILE A 43 -9.24 -8.69 -4.22
CA ILE A 43 -8.85 -7.27 -4.10
C ILE A 43 -10.07 -6.39 -4.32
N LEU A 44 -10.84 -6.64 -5.39
CA LEU A 44 -12.08 -5.94 -5.69
C LEU A 44 -13.09 -6.07 -4.55
N LEU A 45 -13.31 -7.30 -4.06
CA LEU A 45 -14.25 -7.56 -2.95
C LEU A 45 -13.87 -6.77 -1.70
N THR A 46 -12.58 -6.71 -1.35
CA THR A 46 -12.10 -5.94 -0.19
C THR A 46 -12.39 -4.46 -0.35
N GLY A 47 -12.03 -3.87 -1.51
CA GLY A 47 -12.29 -2.47 -1.80
C GLY A 47 -13.78 -2.13 -1.79
N PHE A 48 -14.61 -2.94 -2.45
CA PHE A 48 -16.06 -2.74 -2.48
C PHE A 48 -16.74 -2.92 -1.13
N ALA A 49 -16.28 -3.87 -0.31
CA ALA A 49 -16.82 -4.05 1.04
C ALA A 49 -16.56 -2.83 1.94
N ILE A 50 -15.35 -2.26 1.87
CA ILE A 50 -15.02 -1.02 2.59
C ILE A 50 -15.86 0.15 2.07
N LEU A 51 -15.98 0.30 0.73
CA LEU A 51 -16.78 1.35 0.12
C LEU A 51 -18.26 1.25 0.54
N ALA A 52 -18.83 0.05 0.51
CA ALA A 52 -20.21 -0.18 0.95
C ALA A 52 -20.42 0.20 2.41
N GLY A 53 -19.49 -0.15 3.30
CA GLY A 53 -19.51 0.27 4.70
C GLY A 53 -19.48 1.78 4.86
N LEU A 54 -18.64 2.49 4.09
CA LEU A 54 -18.56 3.95 4.09
C LEU A 54 -19.84 4.60 3.56
N VAL A 55 -20.45 4.05 2.50
CA VAL A 55 -21.74 4.55 1.98
C VAL A 55 -22.83 4.45 3.05
N VAL A 56 -22.91 3.33 3.77
CA VAL A 56 -23.85 3.19 4.89
C VAL A 56 -23.59 4.21 5.99
N LEU A 57 -22.32 4.47 6.34
CA LEU A 57 -21.95 5.50 7.29
C LEU A 57 -22.35 6.91 6.81
N ARG A 58 -22.18 7.22 5.52
CA ARG A 58 -22.57 8.52 4.96
C ARG A 58 -24.09 8.74 4.95
N ILE A 59 -24.85 7.67 4.69
CA ILE A 59 -26.33 7.75 4.70
C ILE A 59 -26.85 7.91 6.14
N LYS A 60 -26.23 7.22 7.11
CA LYS A 60 -26.61 7.37 8.53
C LYS A 60 -26.13 8.67 9.16
N ASP A 61 -25.14 9.31 8.57
CA ASP A 61 -24.50 10.56 8.97
C ASP A 61 -24.30 10.69 10.51
N PRO A 62 -23.56 9.77 11.14
CA PRO A 62 -23.34 9.81 12.57
C PRO A 62 -22.52 11.05 12.95
N PHE A 63 -22.63 11.49 14.20
CA PHE A 63 -22.01 12.70 14.75
C PHE A 63 -20.57 12.97 14.28
N PHE A 64 -19.71 11.96 14.27
CA PHE A 64 -18.30 12.14 13.87
C PHE A 64 -18.12 12.44 12.37
N ILE A 65 -18.99 11.93 11.50
CA ILE A 65 -19.00 12.22 10.05
C ILE A 65 -19.52 13.64 9.83
N GLU A 66 -20.64 14.02 10.46
CA GLU A 66 -21.17 15.38 10.39
C GLU A 66 -20.14 16.39 10.89
N THR A 67 -19.51 16.13 12.04
CA THR A 67 -18.47 17.01 12.60
C THR A 67 -17.29 17.16 11.65
N ALA A 68 -16.82 16.07 11.03
CA ALA A 68 -15.73 16.13 10.04
C ALA A 68 -16.10 17.04 8.84
N ARG A 69 -17.32 16.90 8.31
CA ARG A 69 -17.87 17.74 7.24
C ARG A 69 -17.92 19.21 7.64
N LEU A 70 -18.44 19.51 8.84
CA LEU A 70 -18.53 20.87 9.35
C LEU A 70 -17.14 21.51 9.55
N LYS A 71 -16.13 20.75 10.00
CA LYS A 71 -14.74 21.22 10.08
C LYS A 71 -14.16 21.54 8.68
N GLY A 72 -14.60 20.82 7.65
CA GLY A 72 -14.28 21.16 6.26
C GLY A 72 -14.81 22.55 5.86
N VAL A 73 -16.05 22.87 6.22
CA VAL A 73 -16.65 24.20 6.03
C VAL A 73 -15.89 25.27 6.82
N ASP A 74 -15.53 25.01 8.08
CA ASP A 74 -14.72 25.93 8.89
C ASP A 74 -13.38 26.24 8.22
N TYR A 75 -12.75 25.25 7.62
CA TYR A 75 -11.50 25.42 6.92
C TYR A 75 -11.63 26.41 5.74
N TYR A 76 -12.69 26.29 4.93
CA TYR A 76 -12.94 27.23 3.83
C TYR A 76 -13.10 28.66 4.36
N GLN A 77 -13.86 28.86 5.45
CA GLN A 77 -14.09 30.18 6.02
C GLN A 77 -12.80 30.82 6.58
N ARG A 78 -11.89 30.02 7.15
CA ARG A 78 -10.60 30.51 7.65
C ARG A 78 -9.65 30.96 6.54
N GLN A 79 -9.81 30.43 5.33
CA GLN A 79 -8.98 30.81 4.19
C GLN A 79 -9.46 32.10 3.51
N GLN A 80 -10.60 32.65 3.90
CA GLN A 80 -11.10 33.91 3.33
C GLN A 80 -10.30 35.11 3.83
N SER A 81 -10.05 36.06 2.91
CA SER A 81 -9.54 37.38 3.28
C SER A 81 -10.62 38.16 4.00
N LYS A 82 -10.26 38.86 5.06
CA LYS A 82 -11.17 39.79 5.75
C LYS A 82 -11.49 40.96 4.85
N VAL A 83 -12.77 41.38 4.86
CA VAL A 83 -13.31 42.47 4.11
C VAL A 83 -13.87 43.51 5.07
N LYS A 84 -13.45 44.75 4.94
CA LYS A 84 -13.96 45.84 5.79
C LYS A 84 -15.42 46.09 5.49
N SER A 85 -16.25 46.20 6.52
CA SER A 85 -17.66 46.54 6.39
C SER A 85 -17.83 48.01 6.00
N ASN A 86 -18.65 48.25 5.02
CA ASN A 86 -19.01 49.63 4.60
C ASN A 86 -20.30 50.11 5.26
N ASN A 87 -21.16 49.22 5.73
CA ASN A 87 -22.51 49.54 6.20
C ASN A 87 -22.65 49.49 7.71
N ILE A 88 -21.77 48.78 8.40
CA ILE A 88 -21.89 48.54 9.85
C ILE A 88 -20.63 49.06 10.56
N VAL A 89 -20.87 49.73 11.71
CA VAL A 89 -19.86 50.14 12.67
C VAL A 89 -20.29 49.74 14.07
N VAL A 90 -19.33 49.50 14.95
CA VAL A 90 -19.61 49.08 16.33
C VAL A 90 -19.14 50.12 17.31
N VAL A 91 -20.06 50.59 18.15
CA VAL A 91 -19.76 51.41 19.32
C VAL A 91 -19.61 50.46 20.51
N THR A 92 -18.40 50.37 21.03
CA THR A 92 -18.04 49.43 22.08
C THR A 92 -18.24 49.99 23.48
N ILE A 93 -18.99 49.31 24.32
CA ILE A 93 -18.98 49.55 25.77
C ILE A 93 -17.82 48.73 26.31
N ASP A 94 -16.66 49.31 26.31
CA ASP A 94 -15.35 48.74 26.67
C ASP A 94 -14.90 49.24 28.05
N GLU A 95 -13.69 48.88 28.47
CA GLU A 95 -13.09 49.29 29.72
C GLU A 95 -13.03 50.81 29.91
N ALA A 96 -12.63 51.52 28.86
CA ALA A 96 -12.60 53.00 28.87
C ALA A 96 -13.99 53.62 29.08
N SER A 97 -15.01 52.97 28.58
CA SER A 97 -16.39 53.35 28.81
C SER A 97 -16.82 53.11 30.26
N LEU A 98 -16.39 51.99 30.89
CA LEU A 98 -16.65 51.70 32.29
C LEU A 98 -15.89 52.67 33.22
N ASP A 99 -14.66 53.02 32.89
CA ASP A 99 -13.88 54.00 33.65
C ASP A 99 -14.55 55.39 33.67
N ARG A 100 -15.16 55.75 32.51
CA ARG A 100 -15.80 57.07 32.38
C ARG A 100 -17.22 57.17 33.00
N PHE A 101 -18.04 56.14 32.80
CA PHE A 101 -19.48 56.17 33.14
C PHE A 101 -19.81 55.27 34.33
N GLY A 102 -18.83 54.54 34.88
CA GLY A 102 -19.02 53.61 35.98
C GLY A 102 -19.42 52.21 35.49
N GLN A 103 -19.63 51.31 36.46
CA GLN A 103 -19.98 49.92 36.21
C GLN A 103 -21.35 49.82 35.47
N PHE A 104 -21.39 48.99 34.46
CA PHE A 104 -22.64 48.66 33.74
C PHE A 104 -23.48 47.67 34.59
N PRO A 105 -24.87 47.76 34.63
CA PRO A 105 -25.70 48.56 33.75
C PRO A 105 -25.82 50.03 34.18
N TRP A 106 -25.68 50.94 33.20
CA TRP A 106 -25.84 52.36 33.38
C TRP A 106 -27.30 52.78 33.41
N SER A 107 -27.56 54.00 33.93
CA SER A 107 -28.86 54.66 33.76
C SER A 107 -29.21 54.74 32.25
N ARG A 108 -30.45 54.46 31.96
CA ARG A 108 -30.95 54.60 30.55
C ARG A 108 -30.88 56.02 30.02
N ALA A 109 -30.74 57.04 30.88
CA ALA A 109 -30.44 58.38 30.43
C ALA A 109 -29.07 58.46 29.73
N ILE A 110 -28.04 57.78 30.26
CA ILE A 110 -26.74 57.74 29.61
C ILE A 110 -26.84 57.04 28.23
N LEU A 111 -27.61 55.93 28.15
CA LEU A 111 -27.85 55.24 26.87
C LEU A 111 -28.61 56.15 25.87
N SER A 112 -29.54 56.97 26.35
CA SER A 112 -30.26 57.97 25.53
C SER A 112 -29.32 58.99 24.95
N GLU A 113 -28.40 59.54 25.74
CA GLU A 113 -27.36 60.49 25.29
C GLU A 113 -26.47 59.82 24.19
N GLY A 114 -26.10 58.56 24.37
CA GLY A 114 -25.36 57.80 23.36
C GLY A 114 -26.16 57.59 22.08
N LEU A 115 -27.44 57.30 22.15
CA LEU A 115 -28.33 57.23 20.97
C LEU A 115 -28.41 58.58 20.24
N GLU A 116 -28.66 59.67 20.95
CA GLU A 116 -28.66 60.99 20.36
C GLU A 116 -27.34 61.35 19.70
N LYS A 117 -26.22 60.98 20.33
CA LYS A 117 -24.90 61.20 19.74
C LYS A 117 -24.68 60.38 18.47
N ALA A 118 -25.13 59.11 18.43
CA ALA A 118 -25.05 58.27 17.24
C ALA A 118 -25.83 58.90 16.07
N PHE A 119 -27.07 59.31 16.29
CA PHE A 119 -27.91 59.91 15.27
C PHE A 119 -27.46 61.31 14.87
N ASN A 120 -26.98 62.13 15.82
CA ASN A 120 -26.36 63.44 15.50
C ASN A 120 -25.06 63.26 14.70
N SER A 121 -24.38 62.12 14.82
CA SER A 121 -23.24 61.75 13.97
C SER A 121 -23.65 61.18 12.62
N GLY A 122 -24.94 61.06 12.31
CA GLY A 122 -25.46 60.59 11.03
C GLY A 122 -25.76 59.09 10.96
N ALA A 123 -25.90 58.37 12.05
CA ALA A 123 -26.33 56.97 12.05
C ALA A 123 -27.71 56.82 11.41
N GLN A 124 -27.90 55.81 10.55
CA GLN A 124 -29.19 55.50 9.94
C GLN A 124 -30.09 54.66 10.81
N VAL A 125 -29.53 53.67 11.48
CA VAL A 125 -30.19 52.71 12.37
C VAL A 125 -29.25 52.39 13.51
N VAL A 126 -29.75 52.24 14.73
CA VAL A 126 -28.98 51.77 15.87
C VAL A 126 -29.52 50.40 16.33
N VAL A 127 -28.66 49.44 16.50
CA VAL A 127 -28.96 48.12 17.01
C VAL A 127 -28.35 47.97 18.41
N MET A 128 -29.17 47.66 19.39
CA MET A 128 -28.74 47.41 20.74
C MET A 128 -28.98 45.93 21.13
N PRO A 129 -27.97 45.04 20.98
CA PRO A 129 -28.10 43.66 21.40
C PRO A 129 -28.02 43.50 22.92
N ILE A 130 -28.80 44.34 23.62
CA ILE A 130 -28.87 44.45 25.09
C ILE A 130 -30.29 44.18 25.52
N LEU A 131 -30.48 43.39 26.59
CA LEU A 131 -31.80 43.06 27.16
C LEU A 131 -32.27 44.12 28.15
N PHE A 132 -33.41 44.72 27.92
CA PHE A 132 -34.04 45.72 28.78
C PHE A 132 -35.30 45.15 29.49
N SER A 133 -35.13 44.02 30.20
CA SER A 133 -36.24 43.23 30.76
C SER A 133 -36.82 43.75 32.08
N GLU A 134 -36.19 44.72 32.69
CA GLU A 134 -36.60 45.31 33.98
C GLU A 134 -36.64 46.84 33.86
N LYS A 135 -37.33 47.48 34.78
CA LYS A 135 -37.31 48.97 34.92
C LYS A 135 -35.92 49.43 35.34
N ASP A 136 -35.53 50.62 34.86
CA ASP A 136 -34.27 51.23 35.25
C ASP A 136 -34.28 51.63 36.73
N ARG A 137 -33.38 51.07 37.49
CA ARG A 137 -33.23 51.34 38.94
C ARG A 137 -32.66 52.75 39.19
N LEU A 138 -31.99 53.32 38.22
CA LEU A 138 -31.34 54.63 38.28
C LEU A 138 -32.20 55.78 37.65
N GLY A 139 -33.35 55.42 37.13
CA GLY A 139 -34.37 56.38 36.67
C GLY A 139 -34.11 57.01 35.31
N GLY A 140 -34.14 56.32 34.25
CA GLY A 140 -33.93 56.85 32.88
C GLY A 140 -34.98 56.41 31.86
N ASP A 141 -35.95 55.60 32.30
CA ASP A 141 -36.91 54.96 31.39
C ASP A 141 -37.71 55.98 30.54
N THR A 142 -38.16 57.05 31.12
CA THR A 142 -38.97 58.05 30.39
C THR A 142 -38.20 58.71 29.25
N ILE A 143 -36.98 59.14 29.53
CA ILE A 143 -36.10 59.78 28.52
C ILE A 143 -35.75 58.75 27.43
N PHE A 144 -35.43 57.50 27.88
CA PHE A 144 -35.07 56.44 26.93
C PHE A 144 -36.24 56.09 25.98
N ASN A 145 -37.44 55.97 26.49
CA ASN A 145 -38.64 55.73 25.68
C ASN A 145 -38.89 56.90 24.68
N MET A 146 -38.71 58.16 25.09
CA MET A 146 -38.83 59.32 24.19
C MET A 146 -37.77 59.23 23.07
N THR A 147 -36.54 58.86 23.40
CA THR A 147 -35.45 58.71 22.45
C THR A 147 -35.72 57.57 21.45
N LEU A 148 -36.25 56.44 21.95
CA LEU A 148 -36.63 55.32 21.10
C LEU A 148 -37.76 55.62 20.13
N GLN A 149 -38.74 56.49 20.55
CA GLN A 149 -39.80 56.93 19.66
C GLN A 149 -39.34 57.91 18.59
N LYS A 150 -38.26 58.65 18.85
CA LYS A 150 -37.71 59.67 17.97
C LYS A 150 -36.83 59.05 16.89
N TYR A 151 -36.12 57.95 17.19
CA TYR A 151 -35.08 57.43 16.35
C TYR A 151 -35.29 55.93 16.01
N PRO A 152 -34.84 55.44 14.83
CA PRO A 152 -34.96 54.03 14.45
C PRO A 152 -33.98 53.14 15.25
N VAL A 153 -34.37 52.75 16.42
CA VAL A 153 -33.58 51.89 17.33
C VAL A 153 -34.21 50.48 17.43
N ILE A 154 -33.38 49.47 17.32
CA ILE A 154 -33.76 48.09 17.47
C ILE A 154 -33.23 47.58 18.82
N THR A 155 -34.14 47.06 19.62
CA THR A 155 -33.81 46.44 20.92
C THR A 155 -33.86 44.93 20.84
N ALA A 156 -33.22 44.26 21.80
CA ALA A 156 -33.10 42.79 21.84
C ALA A 156 -34.18 42.16 22.72
N GLN A 157 -34.57 40.97 22.30
CA GLN A 157 -35.24 39.95 23.14
C GLN A 157 -34.52 38.61 22.98
N SER A 158 -34.62 37.70 23.94
CA SER A 158 -33.94 36.42 23.87
C SER A 158 -34.93 35.28 24.14
N ALA A 159 -34.77 34.20 23.38
CA ALA A 159 -35.49 32.97 23.63
C ALA A 159 -35.05 32.33 24.94
N SER A 160 -35.98 31.76 25.71
CA SER A 160 -35.74 31.19 27.03
C SER A 160 -36.60 29.95 27.27
N GLN A 161 -36.15 29.09 28.14
CA GLN A 161 -36.96 27.98 28.67
C GLN A 161 -37.93 28.46 29.77
N LYS A 162 -37.54 29.51 30.48
CA LYS A 162 -38.32 30.15 31.58
C LYS A 162 -38.19 31.65 31.41
N GLY A 163 -39.29 32.36 31.30
CA GLY A 163 -39.25 33.80 31.14
C GLY A 163 -40.57 34.46 31.61
N LYS A 164 -40.48 35.70 32.08
CA LYS A 164 -41.60 36.51 32.53
C LYS A 164 -42.06 37.52 31.46
N GLY A 165 -41.20 37.85 30.49
CA GLY A 165 -41.52 38.82 29.45
C GLY A 165 -42.50 38.29 28.41
N GLN A 166 -43.31 39.21 27.85
CA GLN A 166 -44.11 38.92 26.68
C GLN A 166 -43.33 39.40 25.43
N PRO A 167 -43.05 38.50 24.45
CA PRO A 167 -42.40 38.93 23.22
C PRO A 167 -43.33 39.88 22.45
N VAL A 168 -42.71 40.80 21.71
CA VAL A 168 -43.47 41.76 20.84
C VAL A 168 -43.55 41.13 19.43
N PRO A 169 -44.75 40.73 18.97
CA PRO A 169 -44.93 40.13 17.67
C PRO A 169 -44.72 41.16 16.54
N ARG A 170 -44.26 40.66 15.41
CA ARG A 170 -44.17 41.44 14.15
C ARG A 170 -44.86 40.67 13.01
N GLY A 171 -45.41 41.39 12.04
CA GLY A 171 -46.16 40.76 10.96
C GLY A 171 -45.32 39.91 10.05
N LEU A 172 -45.74 38.67 9.88
CA LEU A 172 -45.11 37.71 8.95
C LEU A 172 -46.18 37.12 8.05
N ALA A 173 -46.03 37.25 6.72
CA ALA A 173 -46.86 36.59 5.75
C ALA A 173 -46.22 35.28 5.30
N THR A 174 -46.96 34.20 5.33
CA THR A 174 -46.48 32.85 4.90
C THR A 174 -47.05 32.46 3.55
N ILE A 175 -46.23 31.87 2.71
CA ILE A 175 -46.62 31.23 1.46
C ILE A 175 -46.37 29.75 1.63
N GLY A 176 -47.43 28.90 1.65
CA GLY A 176 -47.42 27.51 2.08
C GLY A 176 -47.82 27.33 3.53
N ASP A 177 -48.06 26.11 3.93
CA ASP A 177 -48.55 25.73 5.26
C ASP A 177 -47.45 25.14 6.13
N GLY A 178 -47.66 25.12 7.48
CA GLY A 178 -46.80 24.41 8.39
C GLY A 178 -45.48 25.07 8.77
N LEU A 179 -45.33 26.40 8.54
CA LEU A 179 -44.09 27.13 8.89
C LEU A 179 -43.63 26.83 10.34
N GLY A 180 -44.58 26.82 11.28
CA GLY A 180 -44.27 26.64 12.67
C GLY A 180 -43.74 25.28 13.07
N ASP A 181 -43.90 24.24 12.22
CA ASP A 181 -43.46 22.88 12.49
C ASP A 181 -41.97 22.69 12.21
N TRP A 182 -41.43 23.55 11.38
CA TRP A 182 -40.00 23.53 10.97
C TRP A 182 -39.09 24.46 11.79
N LEU A 183 -39.69 25.46 12.45
CA LEU A 183 -38.92 26.46 13.20
C LEU A 183 -38.46 25.99 14.56
N PHE A 184 -37.30 26.48 14.99
CA PHE A 184 -36.88 26.34 16.39
C PHE A 184 -37.94 26.95 17.32
N THR A 185 -38.48 26.13 18.22
CA THR A 185 -39.58 26.50 19.09
C THR A 185 -39.09 26.65 20.51
N TYR A 186 -39.47 27.77 21.15
CA TYR A 186 -39.11 28.08 22.51
C TYR A 186 -40.39 28.29 23.35
N PRO A 187 -40.44 27.81 24.62
CA PRO A 187 -41.61 27.94 25.46
C PRO A 187 -41.81 29.35 26.03
N ALA A 188 -40.77 30.17 26.03
CA ALA A 188 -40.79 31.54 26.55
C ALA A 188 -39.74 32.44 25.90
N ALA A 189 -39.84 33.74 26.16
CA ALA A 189 -38.81 34.72 25.82
C ALA A 189 -38.63 35.73 26.94
N ILE A 190 -37.44 36.27 27.06
CA ILE A 190 -37.15 37.45 27.88
C ILE A 190 -37.08 38.62 26.90
N GLY A 191 -38.12 39.48 26.94
CA GLY A 191 -38.22 40.66 26.08
C GLY A 191 -37.96 41.96 26.84
N PRO A 192 -37.93 43.09 26.16
CA PRO A 192 -37.90 44.40 26.79
C PRO A 192 -39.18 44.63 27.59
N THR A 193 -39.16 45.63 28.46
CA THR A 193 -40.42 46.09 29.09
C THR A 193 -41.43 46.49 28.05
N LYS A 194 -42.72 46.45 28.37
CA LYS A 194 -43.78 46.75 27.39
C LYS A 194 -43.60 48.14 26.74
N GLU A 195 -43.26 49.13 27.56
CA GLU A 195 -43.05 50.51 27.14
C GLU A 195 -41.88 50.63 26.19
N ILE A 196 -40.74 50.00 26.48
CA ILE A 196 -39.57 49.98 25.62
C ILE A 196 -39.86 49.25 24.30
N GLY A 197 -40.49 48.08 24.39
CA GLY A 197 -40.84 47.31 23.21
C GLY A 197 -41.78 48.03 22.23
N GLN A 198 -42.73 48.85 22.78
CA GLN A 198 -43.65 49.65 22.00
C GLN A 198 -42.99 50.92 21.44
N SER A 199 -42.01 51.49 22.11
CA SER A 199 -41.25 52.66 21.72
C SER A 199 -40.13 52.36 20.71
N SER A 200 -39.64 51.14 20.68
CA SER A 200 -38.60 50.69 19.75
C SER A 200 -39.12 50.57 18.31
N ALA A 201 -38.38 51.03 17.34
CA ALA A 201 -38.66 50.80 15.92
C ALA A 201 -38.74 49.31 15.54
N GLY A 202 -37.94 48.48 16.22
CA GLY A 202 -37.94 47.04 16.09
C GLY A 202 -37.49 46.32 17.35
N VAL A 203 -37.92 45.06 17.47
CA VAL A 203 -37.46 44.15 18.53
C VAL A 203 -37.04 42.84 17.87
N GLY A 204 -35.76 42.49 17.94
CA GLY A 204 -35.22 41.29 17.32
C GLY A 204 -34.75 40.23 18.34
N MET A 205 -34.89 38.96 17.99
CA MET A 205 -34.38 37.86 18.84
C MET A 205 -32.86 37.83 18.79
N LEU A 206 -32.22 37.92 19.95
CA LEU A 206 -30.80 37.69 20.14
C LEU A 206 -30.60 36.21 20.42
N LEU A 207 -29.99 35.52 19.47
CA LEU A 207 -29.82 34.05 19.53
C LEU A 207 -28.42 33.66 19.05
N THR A 208 -27.95 32.55 19.63
CA THR A 208 -26.90 31.73 19.10
C THR A 208 -27.41 30.30 19.01
N THR A 209 -27.18 29.63 17.89
CA THR A 209 -27.61 28.23 17.72
C THR A 209 -26.37 27.40 17.39
N PRO A 210 -25.57 27.04 18.42
CA PRO A 210 -24.39 26.22 18.19
C PRO A 210 -24.80 24.84 17.66
N GLU A 211 -23.96 24.30 16.78
CA GLU A 211 -24.05 22.93 16.31
C GLU A 211 -23.66 21.95 17.44
N LEU A 212 -23.73 20.65 17.19
CA LEU A 212 -23.40 19.63 18.19
C LEU A 212 -21.95 19.71 18.73
N ASP A 213 -21.04 20.30 17.96
CA ASP A 213 -19.65 20.56 18.36
C ASP A 213 -19.45 21.91 19.05
N ALA A 214 -20.54 22.54 19.50
CA ALA A 214 -20.58 23.85 20.16
C ALA A 214 -20.13 25.06 19.30
N VAL A 215 -19.92 24.87 17.98
CA VAL A 215 -19.55 25.97 17.06
C VAL A 215 -20.79 26.55 16.38
N THR A 216 -20.94 27.87 16.41
CA THR A 216 -22.03 28.57 15.74
C THR A 216 -21.66 28.87 14.30
N ARG A 217 -22.31 28.20 13.34
CA ARG A 217 -22.11 28.38 11.89
C ARG A 217 -23.33 28.92 11.16
N ARG A 218 -24.50 28.67 11.72
CA ARG A 218 -25.79 29.05 11.13
C ARG A 218 -26.62 29.82 12.13
N LEU A 219 -27.43 30.72 11.62
CA LEU A 219 -28.37 31.50 12.43
C LEU A 219 -29.79 31.37 11.83
N PRO A 220 -30.81 31.00 12.64
CA PRO A 220 -32.19 31.12 12.19
C PRO A 220 -32.57 32.60 11.96
N LEU A 221 -33.26 32.89 10.87
CA LEU A 221 -33.75 34.24 10.62
C LEU A 221 -35.04 34.54 11.36
N VAL A 222 -35.84 33.50 11.64
CA VAL A 222 -37.07 33.55 12.43
C VAL A 222 -37.11 32.35 13.40
N VAL A 223 -37.80 32.53 14.54
CA VAL A 223 -38.02 31.47 15.50
C VAL A 223 -39.46 31.56 16.04
N LYS A 224 -39.96 30.45 16.58
CA LYS A 224 -41.28 30.35 17.17
C LYS A 224 -41.22 30.44 18.71
N VAL A 225 -41.97 31.33 19.31
CA VAL A 225 -42.10 31.48 20.74
C VAL A 225 -43.56 31.49 21.13
N LYS A 226 -44.01 30.61 21.98
CA LYS A 226 -45.43 30.50 22.42
C LYS A 226 -46.46 30.46 21.27
N GLY A 227 -46.04 29.84 20.14
CA GLY A 227 -46.92 29.72 18.98
C GLY A 227 -46.77 30.82 17.94
N GLU A 228 -46.21 31.97 18.27
CA GLU A 228 -46.00 33.10 17.40
C GLU A 228 -44.57 33.12 16.85
N VAL A 229 -44.39 33.70 15.64
CA VAL A 229 -43.08 33.75 14.94
C VAL A 229 -42.45 35.13 15.11
N TYR A 230 -41.16 35.11 15.45
CA TYR A 230 -40.36 36.32 15.74
C TYR A 230 -39.11 36.38 14.87
N PRO A 231 -38.78 37.55 14.34
CA PRO A 231 -37.53 37.79 13.63
C PRO A 231 -36.34 37.82 14.57
N THR A 232 -35.15 37.40 14.07
CA THR A 232 -33.88 37.66 14.76
C THR A 232 -33.37 39.05 14.49
N ILE A 233 -32.43 39.54 15.31
CA ILE A 233 -31.86 40.91 15.18
C ILE A 233 -31.42 41.24 13.75
N PRO A 234 -30.62 40.38 13.03
CA PRO A 234 -30.20 40.77 11.68
C PRO A 234 -31.36 40.90 10.67
N LEU A 235 -32.41 40.08 10.79
CA LEU A 235 -33.57 40.19 9.91
C LEU A 235 -34.39 41.45 10.21
N GLU A 236 -34.57 41.73 11.51
CA GLU A 236 -35.27 42.95 11.95
C GLU A 236 -34.49 44.20 11.59
N ALA A 237 -33.16 44.20 11.72
CA ALA A 237 -32.30 45.29 11.30
C ALA A 237 -32.35 45.54 9.79
N LEU A 238 -32.36 44.45 9.00
CA LEU A 238 -32.52 44.56 7.54
C LEU A 238 -33.89 45.20 7.18
N ARG A 239 -34.97 44.84 7.89
CA ARG A 239 -36.31 45.40 7.67
C ARG A 239 -36.35 46.91 7.95
N ILE A 240 -35.83 47.32 9.10
CA ILE A 240 -35.84 48.75 9.52
C ILE A 240 -34.92 49.55 8.57
N PHE A 241 -33.73 49.04 8.26
CA PHE A 241 -32.81 49.72 7.34
C PHE A 241 -33.38 49.88 5.92
N GLY A 242 -34.15 48.86 5.44
CA GLY A 242 -34.86 48.95 4.18
C GLY A 242 -36.13 49.77 4.17
N GLY A 243 -36.58 50.28 5.32
CA GLY A 243 -37.84 51.01 5.47
C GLY A 243 -39.11 50.18 5.26
N GLU A 244 -39.01 48.87 5.42
CA GLU A 244 -40.09 47.92 5.14
C GLU A 244 -40.89 47.54 6.38
N GLU A 245 -42.17 47.09 6.17
CA GLU A 245 -43.11 46.86 7.26
C GLU A 245 -43.21 45.36 7.64
N SER A 246 -42.94 44.41 6.71
CA SER A 246 -43.30 43.02 6.91
C SER A 246 -42.28 42.05 6.35
N TYR A 247 -42.35 40.82 6.81
CA TYR A 247 -41.58 39.67 6.34
C TYR A 247 -42.47 38.73 5.54
N GLN A 248 -41.83 37.91 4.69
CA GLN A 248 -42.49 36.83 3.98
C GLN A 248 -41.66 35.57 4.11
N ALA A 249 -42.28 34.43 4.41
CA ALA A 249 -41.64 33.13 4.45
C ALA A 249 -42.30 32.20 3.43
N LYS A 250 -41.50 31.49 2.64
CA LYS A 250 -41.94 30.42 1.74
C LYS A 250 -41.60 29.06 2.34
N VAL A 251 -42.62 28.21 2.43
CA VAL A 251 -42.52 26.86 3.05
C VAL A 251 -43.12 25.85 2.10
N ASP A 252 -42.57 24.66 2.07
CA ASP A 252 -43.13 23.48 1.38
C ASP A 252 -42.95 22.23 2.25
N GLU A 253 -43.21 21.07 1.67
CA GLU A 253 -43.07 19.76 2.34
C GLU A 253 -41.64 19.45 2.81
N ALA A 254 -40.63 20.10 2.25
CA ALA A 254 -39.20 19.92 2.63
C ALA A 254 -38.73 20.95 3.69
N GLY A 255 -39.63 21.87 4.11
CA GLY A 255 -39.33 22.88 5.13
C GLY A 255 -39.30 24.29 4.61
N VAL A 256 -38.63 25.20 5.33
CA VAL A 256 -38.52 26.61 4.98
C VAL A 256 -37.56 26.75 3.80
N GLN A 257 -38.05 27.29 2.68
CA GLN A 257 -37.27 27.45 1.47
C GLN A 257 -36.59 28.81 1.38
N ALA A 258 -37.30 29.85 1.78
CA ALA A 258 -36.77 31.22 1.77
C ALA A 258 -37.53 32.13 2.73
N ILE A 259 -36.81 33.09 3.24
CA ILE A 259 -37.36 34.22 4.02
C ILE A 259 -36.94 35.52 3.32
N ARG A 260 -37.80 36.49 3.27
CA ARG A 260 -37.45 37.82 2.74
C ARG A 260 -38.10 38.94 3.54
N VAL A 261 -37.46 40.08 3.56
CA VAL A 261 -38.05 41.35 3.85
C VAL A 261 -38.74 41.84 2.56
N LYS A 262 -39.94 42.35 2.63
CA LYS A 262 -40.63 42.87 1.44
C LYS A 262 -39.72 43.91 0.74
N GLY A 263 -39.66 43.89 -0.58
CA GLY A 263 -38.75 44.76 -1.34
C GLY A 263 -37.31 44.24 -1.51
N THR A 264 -36.90 43.23 -0.78
CA THR A 264 -35.55 42.61 -0.91
C THR A 264 -35.58 41.25 -1.64
N PRO A 265 -34.46 40.79 -2.22
CA PRO A 265 -34.37 39.47 -2.79
C PRO A 265 -34.61 38.36 -1.75
N PRO A 266 -35.25 37.23 -2.12
CA PRO A 266 -35.47 36.12 -1.21
C PRO A 266 -34.15 35.59 -0.62
N ILE A 267 -34.10 35.33 0.68
CA ILE A 267 -32.98 34.76 1.37
C ILE A 267 -33.23 33.27 1.47
N THR A 268 -32.48 32.46 0.71
CA THR A 268 -32.55 31.00 0.77
C THR A 268 -32.06 30.50 2.16
N THR A 269 -32.81 29.59 2.74
CA THR A 269 -32.51 29.01 4.09
C THR A 269 -32.37 27.49 4.02
N ASP A 270 -31.94 26.88 5.11
CA ASP A 270 -32.17 25.47 5.31
C ASP A 270 -33.61 25.19 5.77
N ALA A 271 -33.98 23.91 5.87
CA ALA A 271 -35.35 23.50 6.23
C ALA A 271 -35.88 24.14 7.53
N ASN A 272 -34.99 24.55 8.44
CA ASN A 272 -35.32 25.17 9.73
C ASN A 272 -35.26 26.71 9.71
N GLY A 273 -35.14 27.32 8.54
CA GLY A 273 -35.07 28.75 8.39
C GLY A 273 -33.74 29.39 8.78
N ARG A 274 -32.62 28.59 8.80
CA ARG A 274 -31.29 29.10 9.12
C ARG A 274 -30.51 29.48 7.85
N VAL A 275 -29.63 30.45 7.99
CA VAL A 275 -28.63 30.83 7.00
C VAL A 275 -27.25 30.51 7.48
N TRP A 276 -26.35 30.11 6.59
CA TRP A 276 -24.92 29.99 6.87
C TRP A 276 -24.32 31.38 7.02
N ILE A 277 -23.62 31.62 8.13
CA ILE A 277 -22.96 32.90 8.41
C ILE A 277 -21.63 32.94 7.65
N ASN A 278 -21.39 34.05 6.94
CA ASN A 278 -20.12 34.32 6.27
C ASN A 278 -19.26 35.20 7.18
N PHE A 279 -18.29 34.62 7.90
CA PHE A 279 -17.44 35.30 8.87
C PHE A 279 -16.25 36.05 8.20
N LYS A 280 -16.49 36.74 7.11
CA LYS A 280 -15.44 37.46 6.37
C LYS A 280 -15.30 38.93 6.71
N TYR A 281 -16.27 39.52 7.43
CA TYR A 281 -16.30 40.98 7.63
C TYR A 281 -15.49 41.39 8.86
N ASP A 282 -14.84 42.53 8.72
CA ASP A 282 -14.19 43.29 9.79
C ASP A 282 -14.93 44.61 10.00
N PHE A 283 -15.20 44.96 11.25
CA PHE A 283 -16.02 46.14 11.59
C PHE A 283 -15.15 47.19 12.25
N ASP A 284 -15.33 48.45 11.78
CA ASP A 284 -14.75 49.58 12.50
C ASP A 284 -15.37 49.71 13.87
N THR A 285 -14.57 50.02 14.85
CA THR A 285 -15.00 50.21 16.24
C THR A 285 -14.69 51.59 16.74
N VAL A 286 -15.54 52.12 17.64
CA VAL A 286 -15.31 53.36 18.39
C VAL A 286 -15.80 53.14 19.84
N SER A 287 -15.01 53.59 20.83
CA SER A 287 -15.42 53.49 22.23
C SER A 287 -16.64 54.37 22.49
N TYR A 288 -17.53 53.87 23.35
CA TYR A 288 -18.67 54.69 23.86
C TYR A 288 -18.18 55.90 24.60
N ALA A 289 -17.00 55.84 25.23
CA ALA A 289 -16.36 56.95 25.90
C ALA A 289 -15.81 58.02 24.97
N ASP A 290 -15.59 57.71 23.68
CA ASP A 290 -14.99 58.67 22.75
C ASP A 290 -15.88 59.88 22.48
N ALA A 291 -15.26 61.03 22.31
CA ALA A 291 -15.97 62.26 21.98
C ALA A 291 -16.56 62.30 20.55
N ASN A 292 -15.85 61.69 19.60
CA ASN A 292 -16.17 61.75 18.19
C ASN A 292 -16.62 60.41 17.63
N TRP A 293 -17.86 60.36 17.12
CA TRP A 293 -18.45 59.21 16.46
C TRP A 293 -18.70 59.43 14.95
N SER A 294 -17.90 60.23 14.32
CA SER A 294 -18.07 60.56 12.88
C SER A 294 -18.05 59.34 11.97
N ILE A 295 -17.47 58.21 12.43
CA ILE A 295 -17.48 56.94 11.70
C ILE A 295 -18.87 56.33 11.56
N CYS A 296 -19.84 56.77 12.38
CA CYS A 296 -21.23 56.33 12.36
C CYS A 296 -22.05 56.91 11.21
N LYS A 297 -21.50 57.89 10.47
CA LYS A 297 -22.23 58.56 9.41
C LYS A 297 -22.66 57.60 8.30
N ASP A 298 -23.94 57.65 7.96
CA ASP A 298 -24.60 56.83 6.92
C ASP A 298 -24.50 55.32 7.14
N LYS A 299 -24.31 54.88 8.44
CA LYS A 299 -24.12 53.49 8.78
C LYS A 299 -25.15 52.96 9.78
N ILE A 300 -25.25 51.63 9.86
CA ILE A 300 -25.92 50.92 10.94
C ILE A 300 -24.94 50.81 12.10
N VAL A 301 -25.32 51.24 13.27
CA VAL A 301 -24.49 51.28 14.46
C VAL A 301 -24.90 50.18 15.43
N PHE A 302 -24.00 49.29 15.75
CA PHE A 302 -24.19 48.33 16.85
C PHE A 302 -23.62 48.95 18.13
N ILE A 303 -24.42 49.09 19.19
CA ILE A 303 -23.92 49.42 20.55
C ILE A 303 -23.81 48.14 21.33
N ALA A 304 -22.59 47.66 21.52
CA ALA A 304 -22.32 46.33 22.04
C ALA A 304 -21.45 46.31 23.33
N LEU A 305 -21.74 45.41 24.22
CA LEU A 305 -20.93 45.16 25.42
C LEU A 305 -19.69 44.36 25.05
N THR A 306 -18.50 44.97 25.24
CA THR A 306 -17.24 44.34 24.90
C THR A 306 -16.25 44.26 26.04
N ALA A 307 -16.50 44.98 27.14
CA ALA A 307 -15.68 44.95 28.33
C ALA A 307 -15.59 43.56 28.94
N GLU A 308 -14.46 43.26 29.56
CA GLU A 308 -14.21 41.98 30.23
C GLU A 308 -15.25 41.71 31.34
N GLY A 309 -15.84 40.52 31.36
CA GLY A 309 -16.90 40.14 32.28
C GLY A 309 -18.31 40.58 31.88
N LEU A 310 -18.48 41.51 30.92
CA LEU A 310 -19.76 41.88 30.32
C LEU A 310 -20.01 41.26 28.96
N ASN A 311 -18.96 40.88 28.29
CA ASN A 311 -19.00 40.29 26.94
C ASN A 311 -19.53 38.86 26.97
N ASN A 312 -20.28 38.50 25.94
CA ASN A 312 -20.68 37.13 25.66
C ASN A 312 -19.85 36.61 24.47
N THR A 313 -19.03 35.61 24.70
CA THR A 313 -18.18 35.02 23.64
C THR A 313 -18.80 33.74 23.09
N VAL A 314 -18.63 33.54 21.80
CA VAL A 314 -19.21 32.42 21.03
C VAL A 314 -18.12 31.76 20.17
N ALA A 315 -18.07 30.45 20.18
CA ALA A 315 -17.20 29.70 19.27
C ALA A 315 -17.76 29.76 17.84
N THR A 316 -16.91 30.16 16.90
CA THR A 316 -17.24 30.31 15.46
C THR A 316 -16.22 29.55 14.60
N PRO A 317 -16.48 29.36 13.29
CA PRO A 317 -15.52 28.79 12.34
C PRO A 317 -14.14 29.46 12.35
N VAL A 318 -14.08 30.75 12.59
CA VAL A 318 -12.85 31.56 12.54
C VAL A 318 -12.18 31.75 13.91
N GLY A 319 -12.75 31.20 14.96
CA GLY A 319 -12.25 31.31 16.34
C GLY A 319 -13.33 31.77 17.32
N ILE A 320 -12.91 32.29 18.46
CA ILE A 320 -13.82 32.88 19.46
C ILE A 320 -14.18 34.29 19.00
N SER A 321 -15.47 34.59 18.88
CA SER A 321 -16.01 35.89 18.50
C SER A 321 -16.89 36.46 19.61
N GLN A 322 -17.11 37.77 19.59
CA GLN A 322 -18.07 38.44 20.45
C GLN A 322 -19.51 38.07 20.04
N GLY A 323 -20.43 37.92 20.97
CA GLY A 323 -21.80 37.48 20.69
C GLY A 323 -22.58 38.39 19.71
N TYR A 324 -22.34 39.70 19.71
CA TYR A 324 -22.95 40.62 18.78
C TYR A 324 -22.47 40.40 17.33
N GLU A 325 -21.26 39.89 17.15
CA GLU A 325 -20.69 39.68 15.80
C GLU A 325 -21.52 38.69 14.99
N ILE A 326 -22.15 37.72 15.63
CA ILE A 326 -23.06 36.76 14.97
C ILE A 326 -24.15 37.53 14.20
N SER A 327 -24.76 38.53 14.86
CA SER A 327 -25.80 39.36 14.25
C SER A 327 -25.22 40.34 13.23
N ALA A 328 -24.08 40.97 13.51
CA ALA A 328 -23.43 41.92 12.62
C ALA A 328 -22.93 41.26 11.32
N GLN A 329 -22.25 40.12 11.42
CA GLN A 329 -21.79 39.31 10.26
C GLN A 329 -22.98 38.86 9.39
N THR A 330 -24.06 38.39 10.03
CA THR A 330 -25.25 37.94 9.33
C THR A 330 -25.91 39.14 8.62
N LEU A 331 -26.09 40.28 9.31
CA LEU A 331 -26.69 41.45 8.71
C LEU A 331 -25.87 41.96 7.51
N GLN A 332 -24.55 42.13 7.65
CA GLN A 332 -23.69 42.59 6.56
C GLN A 332 -23.75 41.65 5.36
N MET A 333 -23.71 40.32 5.62
CA MET A 333 -23.86 39.29 4.59
C MET A 333 -25.18 39.41 3.82
N LEU A 334 -26.29 39.74 4.53
CA LEU A 334 -27.61 39.94 3.93
C LEU A 334 -27.66 41.21 3.08
N ILE A 335 -27.07 42.30 3.53
CA ILE A 335 -26.99 43.59 2.79
C ILE A 335 -26.17 43.37 1.50
N ASP A 336 -25.00 42.76 1.59
CA ASP A 336 -24.11 42.55 0.44
C ASP A 336 -24.54 41.38 -0.46
N ASN A 337 -25.60 40.65 -0.10
CA ASN A 337 -26.01 39.42 -0.79
C ASN A 337 -24.89 38.40 -0.96
N SER A 338 -23.91 38.36 -0.05
CA SER A 338 -22.73 37.47 -0.06
C SER A 338 -22.98 36.17 0.71
N ARG A 339 -24.03 35.47 0.33
CA ARG A 339 -24.57 34.33 1.08
C ARG A 339 -23.80 33.08 0.81
N LEU A 340 -23.56 32.29 1.87
CA LEU A 340 -23.10 30.92 1.75
C LEU A 340 -24.29 29.98 1.54
N GLN A 341 -24.18 29.06 0.59
CA GLN A 341 -25.27 28.17 0.22
C GLN A 341 -24.77 26.72 0.15
N ARG A 342 -25.62 25.80 0.61
CA ARG A 342 -25.41 24.35 0.44
C ARG A 342 -26.70 23.74 -0.12
N PRO A 343 -26.89 23.72 -1.43
CA PRO A 343 -28.04 23.08 -2.05
C PRO A 343 -28.09 21.58 -1.70
N SER A 344 -29.28 21.03 -1.43
CA SER A 344 -29.47 19.61 -1.12
C SER A 344 -28.98 18.66 -2.23
N THR A 345 -28.96 19.12 -3.49
CA THR A 345 -28.42 18.38 -4.63
C THR A 345 -26.92 18.07 -4.50
N PHE A 346 -26.17 18.87 -3.73
CA PHE A 346 -24.73 18.63 -3.52
C PHE A 346 -24.47 17.34 -2.76
N ASP A 347 -25.32 16.98 -1.80
CA ASP A 347 -25.20 15.70 -1.08
C ASP A 347 -25.25 14.50 -2.03
N LEU A 348 -26.10 14.57 -3.08
CA LEU A 348 -26.19 13.53 -4.11
C LEU A 348 -24.94 13.53 -5.02
N TYR A 349 -24.47 14.70 -5.47
CA TYR A 349 -23.29 14.79 -6.33
C TYR A 349 -22.00 14.37 -5.61
N GLU A 350 -21.84 14.76 -4.37
CA GLU A 350 -20.70 14.36 -3.53
C GLU A 350 -20.72 12.86 -3.26
N LEU A 351 -21.88 12.29 -2.91
CA LEU A 351 -22.05 10.87 -2.69
C LEU A 351 -21.71 10.04 -3.94
N THR A 352 -22.35 10.37 -5.07
CA THR A 352 -22.17 9.63 -6.32
C THR A 352 -20.78 9.84 -6.92
N GLY A 353 -20.27 11.06 -6.89
CA GLY A 353 -18.92 11.39 -7.33
C GLY A 353 -17.86 10.65 -6.55
N GLY A 354 -17.96 10.62 -5.22
CA GLY A 354 -17.05 9.86 -4.35
C GLY A 354 -17.08 8.35 -4.65
N ILE A 355 -18.25 7.77 -4.87
CA ILE A 355 -18.41 6.36 -5.26
C ILE A 355 -17.73 6.08 -6.60
N ILE A 356 -17.97 6.91 -7.62
CA ILE A 356 -17.38 6.73 -8.96
C ILE A 356 -15.85 6.77 -8.89
N LEU A 357 -15.30 7.78 -8.21
CA LEU A 357 -13.85 7.93 -8.05
C LEU A 357 -13.25 6.73 -7.29
N ALA A 358 -13.92 6.25 -6.23
CA ALA A 358 -13.51 5.08 -5.48
C ALA A 358 -13.49 3.81 -6.35
N ILE A 359 -14.54 3.58 -7.16
CA ILE A 359 -14.61 2.43 -8.08
C ILE A 359 -13.45 2.45 -9.06
N ILE A 360 -13.15 3.61 -9.66
CA ILE A 360 -12.01 3.77 -10.59
C ILE A 360 -10.72 3.36 -9.91
N LEU A 361 -10.47 3.82 -8.67
CA LEU A 361 -9.23 3.50 -7.93
C LEU A 361 -9.16 2.05 -7.46
N ILE A 362 -10.27 1.44 -7.04
CA ILE A 362 -10.31 0.02 -6.68
C ILE A 362 -9.95 -0.84 -7.91
N VAL A 363 -10.46 -0.49 -9.09
CA VAL A 363 -10.12 -1.16 -10.34
C VAL A 363 -8.67 -0.89 -10.72
N ALA A 364 -8.20 0.35 -10.62
CA ALA A 364 -6.81 0.72 -10.89
C ALA A 364 -5.83 -0.03 -9.97
N ALA A 365 -6.18 -0.27 -8.70
CA ALA A 365 -5.38 -1.04 -7.76
C ALA A 365 -5.14 -2.49 -8.22
N CYS A 366 -6.02 -3.06 -9.04
CA CYS A 366 -5.85 -4.41 -9.59
C CYS A 366 -4.87 -4.47 -10.77
N TYR A 367 -4.86 -3.45 -11.62
CA TYR A 367 -4.20 -3.52 -12.94
C TYR A 367 -3.01 -2.59 -13.10
N LEU A 368 -2.95 -1.48 -12.37
CA LEU A 368 -1.87 -0.52 -12.49
C LEU A 368 -0.72 -0.79 -11.52
N GLY A 369 0.49 -0.35 -11.88
CA GLY A 369 1.66 -0.37 -11.00
C GLY A 369 1.50 0.58 -9.81
N TYR A 370 2.28 0.38 -8.74
CA TYR A 370 2.20 1.16 -7.51
C TYR A 370 2.44 2.66 -7.73
N ILE A 371 3.35 3.04 -8.64
CA ILE A 371 3.66 4.45 -8.94
C ILE A 371 2.45 5.15 -9.58
N LEU A 372 1.84 4.53 -10.61
CA LEU A 372 0.65 5.09 -11.26
C LEU A 372 -0.54 5.17 -10.30
N ASN A 373 -0.73 4.16 -9.44
CA ASN A 373 -1.73 4.21 -8.39
C ASN A 373 -1.48 5.38 -7.42
N GLY A 374 -0.22 5.63 -7.04
CA GLY A 374 0.16 6.76 -6.19
C GLY A 374 -0.14 8.11 -6.83
N LEU A 375 0.10 8.27 -8.12
CA LEU A 375 -0.25 9.49 -8.86
C LEU A 375 -1.77 9.70 -8.96
N LEU A 376 -2.51 8.64 -9.27
CA LEU A 376 -3.98 8.70 -9.37
C LEU A 376 -4.64 9.05 -8.04
N ILE A 377 -4.24 8.40 -6.93
CA ILE A 377 -4.81 8.72 -5.61
C ILE A 377 -4.53 10.18 -5.24
N THR A 378 -3.32 10.67 -5.48
CA THR A 378 -2.96 12.07 -5.21
C THR A 378 -3.85 13.03 -6.02
N ALA A 379 -4.05 12.77 -7.32
CA ALA A 379 -4.93 13.57 -8.15
C ALA A 379 -6.38 13.56 -7.64
N PHE A 380 -6.91 12.38 -7.28
CA PHE A 380 -8.30 12.22 -6.84
C PHE A 380 -8.56 12.79 -5.44
N LEU A 381 -7.54 12.92 -4.60
CA LEU A 381 -7.64 13.64 -3.33
C LEU A 381 -7.58 15.16 -3.53
N CYS A 382 -6.74 15.63 -4.43
CA CYS A 382 -6.58 17.06 -4.69
C CYS A 382 -7.76 17.68 -5.45
N VAL A 383 -8.32 16.98 -6.44
CA VAL A 383 -9.36 17.51 -7.32
C VAL A 383 -10.63 17.96 -6.56
N PRO A 384 -11.25 17.13 -5.70
CA PRO A 384 -12.43 17.56 -4.93
C PRO A 384 -12.16 18.78 -4.04
N TYR A 385 -10.99 18.83 -3.42
CA TYR A 385 -10.57 19.95 -2.58
C TYR A 385 -10.47 21.26 -3.39
N PHE A 386 -9.75 21.25 -4.51
CA PHE A 386 -9.58 22.46 -5.33
C PHE A 386 -10.89 22.90 -6.00
N ILE A 387 -11.73 21.96 -6.43
CA ILE A 387 -13.07 22.26 -6.94
C ILE A 387 -13.89 22.94 -5.85
N GLY A 388 -13.91 22.37 -4.65
CA GLY A 388 -14.63 22.92 -3.50
C GLY A 388 -14.16 24.33 -3.15
N LEU A 389 -12.85 24.55 -3.11
CA LEU A 389 -12.28 25.87 -2.85
C LEU A 389 -12.69 26.91 -3.91
N ARG A 390 -12.71 26.53 -5.18
CA ARG A 390 -13.15 27.39 -6.29
C ARG A 390 -14.64 27.71 -6.23
N LEU A 391 -15.48 26.73 -5.95
CA LEU A 391 -16.93 26.90 -5.80
C LEU A 391 -17.26 27.81 -4.61
N PHE A 392 -16.53 27.63 -3.50
CA PHE A 392 -16.66 28.48 -2.33
C PHE A 392 -16.22 29.93 -2.61
N ALA A 393 -15.05 30.15 -3.19
CA ALA A 393 -14.50 31.47 -3.43
C ALA A 393 -15.34 32.29 -4.44
N ASN A 394 -15.82 31.65 -5.51
CA ASN A 394 -16.50 32.36 -6.60
C ASN A 394 -18.01 32.45 -6.42
N TYR A 395 -18.64 31.47 -5.79
CA TYR A 395 -20.09 31.32 -5.73
C TYR A 395 -20.66 31.23 -4.32
N GLY A 396 -19.80 31.11 -3.28
CA GLY A 396 -20.25 30.91 -1.90
C GLY A 396 -20.84 29.52 -1.65
N TYR A 397 -20.57 28.53 -2.51
CA TYR A 397 -21.07 27.17 -2.32
C TYR A 397 -20.22 26.39 -1.33
N LEU A 398 -20.89 25.81 -0.34
CA LEU A 398 -20.28 24.93 0.66
C LEU A 398 -20.32 23.48 0.17
N THR A 399 -19.16 22.93 -0.17
CA THR A 399 -18.99 21.54 -0.59
C THR A 399 -18.36 20.70 0.50
N ASP A 400 -18.70 19.43 0.54
CA ASP A 400 -18.07 18.43 1.40
C ASP A 400 -16.94 17.73 0.66
N TYR A 401 -15.72 18.11 0.90
CA TYR A 401 -14.55 17.39 0.37
C TYR A 401 -14.12 16.22 1.27
N THR A 402 -14.64 16.13 2.50
CA THR A 402 -14.26 15.09 3.46
C THR A 402 -14.79 13.73 3.06
N TRP A 403 -16.04 13.68 2.57
CA TRP A 403 -16.63 12.43 2.09
C TRP A 403 -15.90 11.85 0.87
N PRO A 404 -15.69 12.58 -0.25
CA PRO A 404 -14.93 12.05 -1.38
C PRO A 404 -13.52 11.60 -0.97
N THR A 405 -12.87 12.32 -0.06
CA THR A 405 -11.55 11.95 0.47
C THR A 405 -11.59 10.58 1.16
N LEU A 406 -12.54 10.36 2.08
CA LEU A 406 -12.66 9.09 2.79
C LEU A 406 -13.09 7.95 1.86
N ALA A 407 -14.06 8.22 0.96
CA ALA A 407 -14.57 7.24 0.01
C ALA A 407 -13.51 6.76 -1.00
N VAL A 408 -12.57 7.63 -1.35
CA VAL A 408 -11.46 7.34 -2.27
C VAL A 408 -10.30 6.67 -1.53
N LEU A 409 -9.86 7.22 -0.40
CA LEU A 409 -8.64 6.81 0.31
C LEU A 409 -8.79 5.42 0.95
N LEU A 410 -9.83 5.19 1.75
CA LEU A 410 -9.91 3.98 2.56
C LEU A 410 -10.11 2.70 1.74
N PRO A 411 -11.00 2.65 0.71
CA PRO A 411 -11.12 1.48 -0.15
C PRO A 411 -9.85 1.21 -0.97
N TRP A 412 -9.18 2.26 -1.44
CA TRP A 412 -7.92 2.14 -2.17
C TRP A 412 -6.81 1.57 -1.27
N VAL A 413 -6.63 2.12 -0.05
CA VAL A 413 -5.66 1.59 0.93
C VAL A 413 -5.95 0.12 1.21
N GLY A 414 -7.21 -0.25 1.45
CA GLY A 414 -7.61 -1.63 1.67
C GLY A 414 -7.28 -2.55 0.49
N ALA A 415 -7.56 -2.11 -0.74
CA ALA A 415 -7.29 -2.86 -1.97
C ALA A 415 -5.77 -3.04 -2.19
N ILE A 416 -4.98 -1.97 -2.07
CA ILE A 416 -3.51 -2.01 -2.23
C ILE A 416 -2.84 -2.84 -1.14
N PHE A 417 -3.28 -2.69 0.12
CA PHE A 417 -2.76 -3.49 1.22
C PHE A 417 -3.02 -4.98 1.02
N PHE A 418 -4.25 -5.33 0.61
CA PHE A 418 -4.59 -6.72 0.36
C PHE A 418 -3.77 -7.28 -0.82
N ARG A 419 -3.58 -6.51 -1.90
CA ARG A 419 -2.70 -6.88 -3.02
C ARG A 419 -1.27 -7.13 -2.53
N PHE A 420 -0.70 -6.22 -1.74
CA PHE A 420 0.63 -6.36 -1.16
C PHE A 420 0.77 -7.64 -0.32
N VAL A 421 -0.20 -7.92 0.56
CA VAL A 421 -0.19 -9.15 1.37
C VAL A 421 -0.22 -10.42 0.50
N MET A 422 -1.01 -10.40 -0.59
CA MET A 422 -1.09 -11.53 -1.51
C MET A 422 0.23 -11.74 -2.27
N GLU A 423 0.83 -10.70 -2.81
CA GLU A 423 2.13 -10.75 -3.48
C GLU A 423 3.24 -11.21 -2.52
N PHE A 424 3.23 -10.69 -1.30
CA PHE A 424 4.18 -11.10 -0.27
C PHE A 424 4.05 -12.59 0.09
N LYS A 425 2.82 -13.10 0.30
CA LYS A 425 2.58 -14.52 0.56
C LYS A 425 3.05 -15.40 -0.59
N LEU A 426 2.81 -14.99 -1.84
CA LEU A 426 3.27 -15.73 -3.02
C LEU A 426 4.81 -15.81 -3.06
N LYS A 427 5.51 -14.69 -2.82
CA LYS A 427 6.97 -14.66 -2.75
C LYS A 427 7.52 -15.57 -1.64
N GLN A 428 6.91 -15.56 -0.46
CA GLN A 428 7.30 -16.44 0.64
C GLN A 428 7.07 -17.93 0.32
N GLN A 429 5.99 -18.26 -0.35
CA GLN A 429 5.68 -19.61 -0.77
C GLN A 429 6.73 -20.14 -1.76
N ILE A 430 7.12 -19.34 -2.75
CA ILE A 430 8.20 -19.64 -3.69
C ILE A 430 9.51 -19.88 -2.92
N LYS A 431 9.87 -18.95 -2.03
CA LYS A 431 11.08 -19.08 -1.21
C LYS A 431 11.11 -20.38 -0.42
N LYS A 432 10.00 -20.78 0.21
CA LYS A 432 9.91 -22.00 1.00
C LYS A 432 10.01 -23.26 0.13
N GLN A 433 9.42 -23.28 -1.04
CA GLN A 433 9.42 -24.45 -1.93
C GLN A 433 10.80 -24.72 -2.54
N PHE A 434 11.52 -23.68 -2.93
CA PHE A 434 12.79 -23.80 -3.65
C PHE A 434 14.04 -23.59 -2.79
N GLY A 435 13.90 -22.98 -1.62
CA GLY A 435 15.03 -22.74 -0.71
C GLY A 435 15.70 -24.00 -0.15
N THR A 436 15.09 -25.16 -0.34
CA THR A 436 15.69 -26.46 0.04
C THR A 436 16.53 -27.09 -1.08
N TYR A 437 16.36 -26.65 -2.33
CA TYR A 437 17.01 -27.22 -3.51
C TYR A 437 17.99 -26.28 -4.20
N LEU A 438 17.78 -24.97 -4.01
CA LEU A 438 18.52 -23.91 -4.72
C LEU A 438 19.25 -23.00 -3.74
N SER A 439 20.34 -22.40 -4.20
CA SER A 439 21.02 -21.35 -3.44
C SER A 439 20.11 -20.14 -3.20
N PRO A 440 20.31 -19.38 -2.11
CA PRO A 440 19.52 -18.17 -1.83
C PRO A 440 19.50 -17.16 -3.00
N ALA A 441 20.62 -16.97 -3.69
CA ALA A 441 20.72 -16.08 -4.85
C ALA A 441 19.89 -16.58 -6.04
N MET A 442 19.82 -17.89 -6.25
CA MET A 442 18.96 -18.49 -7.28
C MET A 442 17.49 -18.36 -6.95
N VAL A 443 17.10 -18.54 -5.67
CA VAL A 443 15.73 -18.35 -5.23
C VAL A 443 15.27 -16.90 -5.46
N GLU A 444 16.14 -15.92 -5.22
CA GLU A 444 15.84 -14.51 -5.44
C GLU A 444 15.58 -14.22 -6.92
N LYS A 445 16.43 -14.69 -7.83
CA LYS A 445 16.22 -14.56 -9.28
C LYS A 445 14.94 -15.24 -9.79
N LEU A 446 14.58 -16.39 -9.20
CA LEU A 446 13.31 -17.06 -9.52
C LEU A 446 12.09 -16.30 -8.99
N GLN A 447 12.22 -15.57 -7.87
CA GLN A 447 11.16 -14.68 -7.39
C GLN A 447 10.91 -13.50 -8.32
N GLU A 448 11.94 -13.02 -9.01
CA GLU A 448 11.82 -11.97 -10.02
C GLU A 448 11.18 -12.49 -11.32
N ASN A 449 11.41 -13.77 -11.66
CA ASN A 449 10.91 -14.42 -12.89
C ASN A 449 10.23 -15.77 -12.57
N PRO A 450 9.03 -15.79 -11.98
CA PRO A 450 8.33 -17.02 -11.62
C PRO A 450 7.99 -17.94 -12.81
N ASP A 451 7.98 -17.40 -14.02
CA ASP A 451 7.69 -18.15 -15.25
C ASP A 451 8.76 -19.17 -15.63
N LEU A 452 9.95 -19.09 -15.01
CA LEU A 452 11.03 -20.08 -15.18
C LEU A 452 10.71 -21.44 -14.54
N LEU A 453 9.65 -21.54 -13.75
CA LEU A 453 9.25 -22.75 -12.97
C LEU A 453 8.02 -23.43 -13.58
N ARG A 454 7.97 -23.62 -14.88
CA ARG A 454 6.84 -24.33 -15.54
C ARG A 454 6.92 -25.83 -15.31
N LEU A 455 5.75 -26.47 -15.15
CA LEU A 455 5.61 -27.93 -15.23
C LEU A 455 5.92 -28.36 -16.65
N GLY A 456 6.95 -29.21 -16.83
CA GLY A 456 7.45 -29.69 -18.10
C GLY A 456 8.97 -29.74 -18.08
N GLY A 457 9.58 -30.43 -19.04
CA GLY A 457 11.02 -30.51 -19.18
C GLY A 457 11.47 -29.78 -20.42
N ASP A 458 12.50 -28.95 -20.26
CA ASP A 458 13.21 -28.31 -21.37
C ASP A 458 14.47 -29.10 -21.70
N SER A 459 14.79 -29.21 -22.99
CA SER A 459 16.08 -29.80 -23.44
C SER A 459 17.18 -28.78 -23.22
N ARG A 460 18.16 -29.11 -22.36
CA ARG A 460 19.21 -28.19 -21.96
C ARG A 460 20.55 -28.90 -21.76
N GLU A 461 21.64 -28.25 -22.09
CA GLU A 461 22.95 -28.73 -21.76
C GLU A 461 23.25 -28.50 -20.29
N LEU A 462 23.52 -29.57 -19.55
CA LEU A 462 23.84 -29.52 -18.12
C LEU A 462 25.17 -30.19 -17.83
N SER A 463 25.85 -29.75 -16.76
CA SER A 463 26.87 -30.55 -16.11
C SER A 463 26.26 -31.23 -14.91
N ILE A 464 26.33 -32.54 -14.87
CA ILE A 464 25.69 -33.42 -13.89
C ILE A 464 26.78 -34.11 -13.08
N MET A 465 26.65 -34.10 -11.76
CA MET A 465 27.57 -34.71 -10.83
C MET A 465 26.84 -35.75 -9.97
N PHE A 466 27.43 -36.90 -9.86
CA PHE A 466 27.11 -37.91 -8.85
C PHE A 466 28.28 -38.07 -7.89
N THR A 467 27.96 -38.24 -6.62
CA THR A 467 28.94 -38.55 -5.56
C THR A 467 28.46 -39.76 -4.76
N ASP A 468 29.40 -40.59 -4.33
CA ASP A 468 29.08 -41.70 -3.48
C ASP A 468 30.12 -41.84 -2.35
N VAL A 469 29.65 -42.30 -1.15
CA VAL A 469 30.51 -42.47 0.01
C VAL A 469 31.25 -43.79 -0.09
N ARG A 470 32.57 -43.74 0.03
CA ARG A 470 33.40 -44.92 0.14
C ARG A 470 33.62 -45.29 1.61
N GLY A 471 33.54 -46.55 1.93
CA GLY A 471 33.70 -47.03 3.29
C GLY A 471 32.44 -46.95 4.17
N PHE A 472 31.25 -46.66 3.56
CA PHE A 472 29.99 -46.57 4.29
C PHE A 472 29.71 -47.82 5.14
N THR A 473 30.03 -49.04 4.66
CA THR A 473 29.85 -50.27 5.42
C THR A 473 30.66 -50.26 6.73
N THR A 474 31.93 -49.86 6.69
CA THR A 474 32.79 -49.73 7.86
C THR A 474 32.26 -48.69 8.86
N ILE A 475 31.74 -47.57 8.34
CA ILE A 475 31.14 -46.52 9.17
C ILE A 475 29.86 -47.05 9.82
N SER A 476 29.00 -47.74 9.06
CA SER A 476 27.78 -48.34 9.57
C SER A 476 28.05 -49.40 10.62
N GLU A 477 29.06 -50.24 10.42
CA GLU A 477 29.51 -51.25 11.39
C GLU A 477 30.07 -50.64 12.68
N HIS A 478 30.78 -49.49 12.57
CA HIS A 478 31.28 -48.76 13.73
C HIS A 478 30.13 -48.32 14.67
N TYR A 479 29.01 -47.83 14.11
CA TYR A 479 27.84 -47.43 14.89
C TYR A 479 26.96 -48.60 15.30
N GLY A 480 27.03 -49.76 14.63
CA GLY A 480 26.28 -50.98 14.96
C GLY A 480 24.78 -50.75 15.19
N LYS A 481 24.33 -50.83 16.44
CA LYS A 481 22.92 -50.61 16.81
C LYS A 481 22.57 -49.14 17.06
N ASP A 482 23.54 -48.22 17.09
CA ASP A 482 23.32 -46.79 17.28
C ASP A 482 22.92 -46.12 15.95
N VAL A 483 21.67 -46.32 15.55
CA VAL A 483 21.08 -45.72 14.34
C VAL A 483 21.05 -44.21 14.43
N GLN A 484 20.90 -43.65 15.64
CA GLN A 484 20.84 -42.18 15.82
C GLN A 484 22.23 -41.57 15.62
N GLY A 485 23.28 -42.17 16.12
CA GLY A 485 24.66 -41.75 15.88
C GLY A 485 25.02 -41.78 14.40
N LEU A 486 24.71 -42.88 13.72
CA LEU A 486 24.91 -43.01 12.26
C LEU A 486 24.14 -41.91 11.49
N THR A 487 22.88 -41.70 11.82
CA THR A 487 22.07 -40.64 11.16
C THR A 487 22.66 -39.25 11.41
N LYS A 488 23.13 -38.97 12.63
CA LYS A 488 23.73 -37.68 12.98
C LYS A 488 25.00 -37.40 12.18
N ILE A 489 25.90 -38.38 12.07
CA ILE A 489 27.16 -38.22 11.34
C ILE A 489 26.90 -38.07 9.83
N MET A 490 25.97 -38.85 9.26
CA MET A 490 25.57 -38.74 7.88
C MET A 490 24.95 -37.36 7.56
N ASN A 491 24.11 -36.84 8.44
CA ASN A 491 23.54 -35.49 8.27
C ASN A 491 24.62 -34.41 8.31
N ARG A 492 25.66 -34.55 9.16
CA ARG A 492 26.80 -33.59 9.17
C ARG A 492 27.55 -33.64 7.85
N TYR A 493 27.87 -34.85 7.38
CA TYR A 493 28.54 -35.10 6.10
C TYR A 493 27.71 -34.48 4.94
N MET A 494 26.43 -34.84 4.82
CA MET A 494 25.54 -34.35 3.78
C MET A 494 25.42 -32.82 3.80
N THR A 495 25.37 -32.23 4.98
CA THR A 495 25.29 -30.75 5.12
C THR A 495 26.54 -30.08 4.59
N ALA A 496 27.73 -30.59 4.90
CA ALA A 496 28.99 -30.03 4.43
C ALA A 496 29.12 -30.10 2.89
N MET A 497 28.72 -31.25 2.31
CA MET A 497 28.79 -31.50 0.87
C MET A 497 27.74 -30.67 0.10
N THR A 498 26.50 -30.64 0.58
CA THR A 498 25.43 -29.83 -0.02
C THR A 498 25.76 -28.36 -0.02
N LYS A 499 26.39 -27.84 1.05
CA LYS A 499 26.81 -26.46 1.10
C LYS A 499 27.80 -26.15 -0.03
N ALA A 500 28.74 -27.01 -0.34
CA ALA A 500 29.67 -26.82 -1.45
C ALA A 500 28.94 -26.74 -2.80
N ILE A 501 27.92 -27.55 -3.04
CA ILE A 501 27.08 -27.53 -4.24
C ILE A 501 26.37 -26.19 -4.37
N LEU A 502 25.65 -25.77 -3.32
CA LEU A 502 24.81 -24.57 -3.35
C LEU A 502 25.64 -23.27 -3.44
N ASP A 503 26.79 -23.22 -2.76
CA ASP A 503 27.68 -22.04 -2.77
C ASP A 503 28.40 -21.85 -4.13
N ASN A 504 28.42 -22.87 -4.98
CA ASN A 504 29.00 -22.80 -6.32
C ASN A 504 27.95 -22.92 -7.45
N ASN A 505 26.76 -22.34 -7.24
CA ASN A 505 25.67 -22.27 -8.21
C ASN A 505 25.10 -23.62 -8.67
N GLY A 506 25.34 -24.71 -7.94
CA GLY A 506 24.77 -26.01 -8.21
C GLY A 506 23.33 -26.11 -7.73
N THR A 507 22.57 -26.94 -8.39
CA THR A 507 21.23 -27.39 -7.97
C THR A 507 21.35 -28.79 -7.42
N LEU A 508 21.04 -28.97 -6.15
CA LEU A 508 20.93 -30.30 -5.57
C LEU A 508 19.63 -30.97 -6.05
N ASP A 509 19.74 -32.07 -6.77
CA ASP A 509 18.57 -32.85 -7.21
C ASP A 509 18.00 -33.66 -6.05
N LYS A 510 18.76 -34.64 -5.61
CA LYS A 510 18.31 -35.55 -4.55
C LYS A 510 19.48 -36.28 -3.86
N TYR A 511 19.17 -36.84 -2.71
CA TYR A 511 19.99 -37.85 -2.07
C TYR A 511 19.52 -39.25 -2.49
N ILE A 512 20.47 -40.15 -2.80
CA ILE A 512 20.20 -41.52 -3.20
C ILE A 512 20.96 -42.43 -2.21
N GLY A 513 20.36 -42.63 -1.03
CA GLY A 513 21.06 -43.25 0.09
C GLY A 513 22.15 -42.33 0.65
N ASP A 514 23.40 -42.73 0.53
CA ASP A 514 24.60 -41.97 0.88
C ASP A 514 25.21 -41.19 -0.30
N ALA A 515 24.64 -41.34 -1.50
CA ALA A 515 25.02 -40.63 -2.71
C ALA A 515 24.25 -39.29 -2.87
N GLN A 516 24.87 -38.35 -3.60
CA GLN A 516 24.23 -37.07 -3.97
C GLN A 516 24.22 -36.95 -5.49
N MET A 517 23.12 -36.42 -6.01
CA MET A 517 22.99 -35.98 -7.41
C MET A 517 22.80 -34.47 -7.46
N ALA A 518 23.62 -33.80 -8.23
CA ALA A 518 23.53 -32.36 -8.46
C ALA A 518 23.81 -32.02 -9.92
N PHE A 519 23.33 -30.85 -10.36
CA PHE A 519 23.59 -30.37 -11.71
C PHE A 519 23.72 -28.84 -11.76
N TRP A 520 24.34 -28.32 -12.84
CA TRP A 520 24.58 -26.91 -13.12
C TRP A 520 23.97 -26.52 -14.45
N ASN A 521 23.72 -25.22 -14.65
CA ASN A 521 23.09 -24.61 -15.82
C ASN A 521 21.56 -24.79 -15.84
N ALA A 522 20.94 -25.10 -14.73
CA ALA A 522 19.48 -25.05 -14.55
C ALA A 522 19.15 -24.92 -13.06
N PRO A 523 18.06 -24.20 -12.70
CA PRO A 523 17.08 -23.56 -13.58
C PRO A 523 17.58 -22.28 -14.24
N LEU A 524 18.66 -21.70 -13.77
CA LEU A 524 19.26 -20.49 -14.32
C LEU A 524 20.42 -20.83 -15.27
N ASP A 525 20.65 -19.92 -16.23
CA ASP A 525 21.78 -20.06 -17.15
C ASP A 525 23.11 -19.86 -16.42
N ASP A 526 24.03 -20.78 -16.61
CA ASP A 526 25.41 -20.72 -16.13
C ASP A 526 26.38 -21.10 -17.27
N LYS A 527 27.04 -20.13 -17.84
CA LYS A 527 28.00 -20.35 -18.94
C LYS A 527 29.24 -21.11 -18.50
N GLU A 528 29.55 -21.12 -17.21
CA GLU A 528 30.69 -21.82 -16.62
C GLU A 528 30.28 -23.10 -15.88
N HIS A 529 29.12 -23.67 -16.18
CA HIS A 529 28.53 -24.80 -15.48
C HIS A 529 29.48 -26.00 -15.32
N ALA A 530 30.26 -26.34 -16.33
CA ALA A 530 31.22 -27.46 -16.25
C ALA A 530 32.42 -27.14 -15.34
N LEU A 531 32.90 -25.88 -15.39
CA LEU A 531 33.96 -25.42 -14.50
C LEU A 531 33.46 -25.35 -13.04
N ASN A 532 32.25 -24.85 -12.81
CA ASN A 532 31.65 -24.76 -11.49
C ASN A 532 31.38 -26.14 -10.90
N ALA A 533 30.93 -27.11 -11.70
CA ALA A 533 30.78 -28.49 -11.28
C ALA A 533 32.11 -29.11 -10.83
N LEU A 534 33.17 -28.95 -11.64
CA LEU A 534 34.51 -29.49 -11.29
C LEU A 534 35.11 -28.77 -10.08
N LYS A 535 34.99 -27.45 -9.99
CA LYS A 535 35.42 -26.68 -8.83
C LYS A 535 34.72 -27.14 -7.55
N THR A 536 33.42 -27.39 -7.64
CA THR A 536 32.63 -27.92 -6.53
C THR A 536 33.15 -29.29 -6.09
N ALA A 537 33.44 -30.20 -7.02
CA ALA A 537 34.01 -31.48 -6.70
C ALA A 537 35.35 -31.38 -5.93
N MET A 538 36.22 -30.45 -6.31
CA MET A 538 37.47 -30.22 -5.58
C MET A 538 37.22 -29.62 -4.18
N ILE A 539 36.28 -28.68 -4.03
CA ILE A 539 35.90 -28.14 -2.73
C ILE A 539 35.33 -29.25 -1.83
N MET A 540 34.48 -30.10 -2.39
CA MET A 540 33.92 -31.25 -1.63
C MET A 540 35.00 -32.16 -1.10
N LEU A 541 36.04 -32.49 -1.88
CA LEU A 541 37.17 -33.30 -1.43
C LEU A 541 37.97 -32.60 -0.32
N ASN A 542 38.19 -31.30 -0.41
CA ASN A 542 38.85 -30.54 0.66
C ASN A 542 38.01 -30.51 1.94
N ASN A 543 36.70 -30.25 1.79
CA ASN A 543 35.76 -30.28 2.94
C ASN A 543 35.71 -31.70 3.58
N LEU A 544 35.81 -32.74 2.75
CA LEU A 544 35.87 -34.12 3.25
C LEU A 544 37.13 -34.39 4.09
N ASP A 545 38.28 -33.87 3.64
CA ASP A 545 39.54 -34.00 4.38
C ASP A 545 39.48 -33.26 5.73
N GLU A 546 38.84 -32.11 5.77
CA GLU A 546 38.59 -31.37 7.01
C GLU A 546 37.60 -32.10 7.91
N PHE A 547 36.49 -32.57 7.35
CA PHE A 547 35.48 -33.35 8.07
C PHE A 547 36.09 -34.63 8.67
N ASN A 548 36.95 -35.34 7.94
CA ASN A 548 37.64 -36.51 8.43
C ASN A 548 38.59 -36.20 9.61
N LYS A 549 39.26 -35.05 9.61
CA LYS A 549 40.07 -34.60 10.76
C LYS A 549 39.20 -34.32 11.99
N GLU A 550 38.02 -33.76 11.79
CA GLU A 550 37.07 -33.50 12.87
C GLU A 550 36.55 -34.80 13.48
N ILE A 551 36.03 -35.72 12.68
CA ILE A 551 35.43 -36.96 13.16
C ILE A 551 36.46 -37.95 13.70
N ALA A 552 37.72 -37.89 13.29
CA ALA A 552 38.81 -38.67 13.85
C ALA A 552 38.98 -38.39 15.35
N GLN A 553 38.73 -37.15 15.82
CA GLN A 553 38.74 -36.80 17.24
C GLN A 553 37.60 -37.47 18.02
N GLU A 554 36.54 -37.86 17.32
CA GLU A 554 35.39 -38.60 17.87
C GLU A 554 35.56 -40.14 17.75
N GLY A 555 36.66 -40.59 17.19
CA GLY A 555 36.97 -42.03 17.00
C GLY A 555 36.21 -42.65 15.82
N VAL A 556 35.61 -41.85 14.95
CA VAL A 556 34.83 -42.33 13.80
C VAL A 556 35.77 -42.63 12.62
N PRO A 557 35.59 -43.74 11.87
CA PRO A 557 36.36 -44.05 10.69
C PRO A 557 36.24 -42.98 9.60
N ALA A 558 37.32 -42.76 8.85
CA ALA A 558 37.34 -41.75 7.79
C ALA A 558 36.39 -42.12 6.63
N PHE A 559 35.70 -41.11 6.11
CA PHE A 559 34.89 -41.19 4.90
C PHE A 559 35.79 -41.06 3.67
N GLY A 560 35.54 -41.86 2.65
CA GLY A 560 36.06 -41.62 1.30
C GLY A 560 34.92 -41.12 0.38
N MET A 561 35.28 -40.58 -0.77
CA MET A 561 34.30 -40.10 -1.77
C MET A 561 34.78 -40.45 -3.18
N GLY A 562 33.84 -40.91 -4.00
CA GLY A 562 33.96 -40.99 -5.44
C GLY A 562 33.06 -39.92 -6.11
N LEU A 563 33.55 -39.30 -7.20
CA LEU A 563 32.79 -38.28 -7.94
C LEU A 563 32.84 -38.57 -9.45
N GLY A 564 31.67 -38.51 -10.09
CA GLY A 564 31.52 -38.58 -11.55
C GLY A 564 30.84 -37.35 -12.10
N ILE A 565 31.44 -36.68 -13.09
CA ILE A 565 30.88 -35.47 -13.70
C ILE A 565 30.76 -35.68 -15.21
N ASN A 566 29.59 -35.44 -15.76
CA ASN A 566 29.35 -35.50 -17.18
C ASN A 566 28.57 -34.26 -17.66
N THR A 567 28.95 -33.74 -18.80
CA THR A 567 28.23 -32.64 -19.45
C THR A 567 27.54 -33.19 -20.71
N ASP A 568 26.22 -32.97 -20.79
CA ASP A 568 25.43 -33.42 -21.93
C ASP A 568 24.12 -32.64 -22.05
N THR A 569 23.46 -32.77 -23.21
CA THR A 569 22.12 -32.25 -23.44
C THR A 569 21.09 -33.24 -22.90
N VAL A 570 20.36 -32.83 -21.87
CA VAL A 570 19.36 -33.65 -21.16
C VAL A 570 18.05 -32.90 -21.02
N VAL A 571 16.98 -33.58 -20.62
CA VAL A 571 15.72 -32.93 -20.28
C VAL A 571 15.74 -32.57 -18.81
N VAL A 572 15.49 -31.28 -18.47
CA VAL A 572 15.43 -30.79 -17.09
C VAL A 572 14.13 -30.09 -16.82
N GLY A 573 13.53 -30.29 -15.66
CA GLY A 573 12.27 -29.65 -15.27
C GLY A 573 11.58 -30.36 -14.13
N ASN A 574 10.35 -29.92 -13.84
CA ASN A 574 9.50 -30.55 -12.83
C ASN A 574 8.91 -31.84 -13.37
N MET A 575 9.39 -32.98 -12.90
CA MET A 575 9.01 -34.31 -13.35
C MET A 575 8.40 -35.12 -12.21
N GLY A 576 7.35 -35.89 -12.51
CA GLY A 576 6.63 -36.70 -11.54
C GLY A 576 5.11 -36.69 -11.77
N SER A 577 4.35 -36.91 -10.73
CA SER A 577 2.88 -36.89 -10.77
C SER A 577 2.35 -35.49 -10.39
N THR A 578 1.07 -35.25 -10.62
CA THR A 578 0.39 -34.02 -10.18
C THR A 578 0.36 -33.82 -8.67
N GLN A 579 0.62 -34.88 -7.90
CA GLN A 579 0.64 -34.85 -6.43
C GLN A 579 2.05 -34.76 -5.85
N ARG A 580 3.06 -35.30 -6.57
CA ARG A 580 4.46 -35.28 -6.15
C ARG A 580 5.36 -35.18 -7.38
N PHE A 581 6.10 -34.10 -7.46
CA PHE A 581 7.07 -33.85 -8.51
C PHE A 581 8.39 -33.35 -7.90
N ASP A 582 9.48 -33.70 -8.54
CA ASP A 582 10.82 -33.20 -8.21
C ASP A 582 11.35 -32.40 -9.41
N TYR A 583 12.14 -31.36 -9.13
CA TYR A 583 12.88 -30.66 -10.17
C TYR A 583 14.15 -31.45 -10.41
N THR A 584 14.20 -32.16 -11.54
CA THR A 584 15.24 -33.15 -11.84
C THR A 584 15.61 -33.13 -13.32
N CYS A 585 16.70 -33.82 -13.68
CA CYS A 585 17.10 -34.02 -15.07
C CYS A 585 17.07 -35.49 -15.45
N LEU A 586 16.74 -35.79 -16.72
CA LEU A 586 16.66 -37.14 -17.28
C LEU A 586 17.32 -37.18 -18.66
N GLY A 587 18.07 -38.25 -18.91
CA GLY A 587 18.72 -38.51 -20.20
C GLY A 587 19.92 -39.43 -20.08
N ASP A 588 20.49 -39.80 -21.24
CA ASP A 588 21.69 -40.68 -21.31
C ASP A 588 22.88 -40.04 -20.57
N GLY A 589 23.02 -38.70 -20.67
CA GLY A 589 24.09 -37.96 -20.01
C GLY A 589 24.05 -38.07 -18.48
N VAL A 590 22.84 -38.18 -17.87
CA VAL A 590 22.66 -38.42 -16.43
C VAL A 590 23.16 -39.82 -16.04
N ASN A 591 22.75 -40.80 -16.85
CA ASN A 591 23.18 -42.19 -16.62
C ASN A 591 24.71 -42.37 -16.77
N LEU A 592 25.30 -41.60 -17.70
CA LEU A 592 26.75 -41.61 -17.89
C LEU A 592 27.47 -41.02 -16.66
N ALA A 593 26.99 -39.89 -16.12
CA ALA A 593 27.57 -39.26 -14.93
C ALA A 593 27.59 -40.23 -13.73
N SER A 594 26.48 -40.95 -13.48
CA SER A 594 26.41 -41.99 -12.43
C SER A 594 27.39 -43.14 -12.67
N ARG A 595 27.56 -43.56 -13.93
CA ARG A 595 28.54 -44.64 -14.25
C ARG A 595 29.98 -44.16 -14.09
N LEU A 596 30.26 -42.88 -14.42
CA LEU A 596 31.60 -42.31 -14.22
C LEU A 596 31.95 -42.25 -12.74
N GLU A 597 31.02 -41.96 -11.87
CA GLU A 597 31.23 -42.02 -10.44
C GLU A 597 31.68 -43.45 -10.06
N GLY A 598 30.93 -44.47 -10.48
CA GLY A 598 31.28 -45.89 -10.22
C GLY A 598 32.66 -46.32 -10.75
N GLN A 599 33.21 -45.65 -11.79
CA GLN A 599 34.56 -45.90 -12.29
C GLN A 599 35.66 -45.33 -11.38
N SER A 600 35.34 -44.41 -10.51
CA SER A 600 36.31 -43.76 -9.63
C SER A 600 37.07 -44.78 -8.73
N LYS A 601 36.39 -45.86 -8.31
CA LYS A 601 36.98 -46.90 -7.48
C LYS A 601 37.90 -47.86 -8.27
N PRO A 602 37.48 -48.49 -9.38
CA PRO A 602 38.32 -49.36 -10.19
C PRO A 602 39.57 -48.67 -10.72
N TYR A 603 39.50 -47.39 -11.05
CA TYR A 603 40.65 -46.62 -11.53
C TYR A 603 41.50 -46.01 -10.40
N GLY A 604 41.11 -46.15 -9.13
CA GLY A 604 41.86 -45.61 -8.00
C GLY A 604 41.93 -44.07 -7.95
N VAL A 605 40.95 -43.39 -8.50
CA VAL A 605 40.89 -41.93 -8.55
C VAL A 605 39.65 -41.40 -7.81
N LYS A 606 39.70 -40.14 -7.39
CA LYS A 606 38.58 -39.52 -6.66
C LYS A 606 37.52 -38.91 -7.61
N ILE A 607 37.97 -38.29 -8.74
CA ILE A 607 37.11 -37.61 -9.73
C ILE A 607 37.27 -38.30 -11.07
N VAL A 608 36.14 -38.61 -11.71
CA VAL A 608 36.08 -39.06 -13.11
C VAL A 608 35.18 -38.11 -13.92
N ILE A 609 35.69 -37.60 -15.03
CA ILE A 609 34.93 -36.67 -15.89
C ILE A 609 34.73 -37.24 -17.27
N GLY A 610 33.58 -36.93 -17.86
CA GLY A 610 33.25 -37.33 -19.23
C GLY A 610 33.91 -36.45 -20.29
N PRO A 611 33.86 -36.87 -21.59
CA PRO A 611 34.60 -36.21 -22.68
C PRO A 611 34.19 -34.77 -22.89
N LYS A 612 32.90 -34.48 -22.81
CA LYS A 612 32.40 -33.10 -23.01
C LYS A 612 32.74 -32.19 -21.83
N THR A 613 32.72 -32.72 -20.58
CA THR A 613 33.23 -32.00 -19.43
C THR A 613 34.70 -31.65 -19.59
N TYR A 614 35.52 -32.63 -20.05
CA TYR A 614 36.93 -32.44 -20.29
C TYR A 614 37.16 -31.27 -21.26
N GLU A 615 36.44 -31.17 -22.42
CA GLU A 615 36.56 -30.11 -23.36
C GLU A 615 36.35 -28.70 -22.76
N TYR A 616 35.41 -28.57 -21.79
CA TYR A 616 35.16 -27.31 -21.09
C TYR A 616 36.24 -26.93 -20.07
N VAL A 617 36.96 -27.91 -19.51
CA VAL A 617 37.83 -27.64 -18.34
C VAL A 617 39.33 -27.80 -18.66
N LYS A 618 39.72 -28.40 -19.80
CA LYS A 618 41.10 -28.74 -20.19
C LYS A 618 42.08 -27.57 -20.18
N ASP A 619 41.61 -26.36 -20.53
CA ASP A 619 42.44 -25.17 -20.60
C ASP A 619 42.69 -24.52 -19.21
N LYS A 620 41.88 -24.86 -18.21
CA LYS A 620 41.98 -24.33 -16.83
C LYS A 620 42.51 -25.37 -15.82
N TYR A 621 42.35 -26.66 -16.11
CA TYR A 621 42.72 -27.73 -15.20
C TYR A 621 43.58 -28.79 -15.89
N LYS A 622 44.57 -29.36 -15.22
CA LYS A 622 45.37 -30.45 -15.76
C LYS A 622 44.58 -31.74 -15.65
N CYS A 623 44.17 -32.25 -16.80
CA CYS A 623 43.41 -33.48 -16.93
C CYS A 623 44.28 -34.57 -17.54
N PHE A 624 44.07 -35.80 -17.12
CA PHE A 624 44.71 -37.01 -17.65
C PHE A 624 43.64 -37.98 -18.15
N GLU A 625 43.80 -38.49 -19.37
CA GLU A 625 42.92 -39.54 -19.88
C GLU A 625 43.17 -40.83 -19.10
N LEU A 626 42.10 -41.40 -18.51
CA LEU A 626 42.21 -42.64 -17.74
C LEU A 626 42.13 -43.85 -18.67
N ASP A 627 41.13 -43.88 -19.55
CA ASP A 627 40.86 -45.01 -20.41
C ASP A 627 39.81 -44.68 -21.46
N CYS A 628 39.55 -45.64 -22.37
CA CYS A 628 38.39 -45.70 -23.23
C CYS A 628 37.52 -46.87 -22.79
N ILE A 629 36.34 -46.64 -22.26
CA ILE A 629 35.47 -47.67 -21.67
C ILE A 629 34.17 -47.82 -22.43
N ALA A 630 33.72 -49.05 -22.65
CA ALA A 630 32.35 -49.33 -23.08
C ALA A 630 31.47 -49.47 -21.88
N VAL A 631 30.66 -48.43 -21.58
CA VAL A 631 29.70 -48.50 -20.49
C VAL A 631 28.53 -49.40 -20.88
N LYS A 632 28.00 -50.17 -19.95
CA LYS A 632 26.92 -51.15 -20.15
C LYS A 632 25.74 -50.53 -20.92
N GLY A 633 25.44 -51.10 -22.10
CA GLY A 633 24.35 -50.59 -22.99
C GLY A 633 24.77 -49.63 -24.08
N LYS A 634 26.05 -49.20 -24.18
CA LYS A 634 26.64 -48.50 -25.35
C LYS A 634 27.68 -49.39 -26.01
N LYS A 635 27.64 -49.47 -27.36
CA LYS A 635 28.62 -50.22 -28.16
C LYS A 635 29.89 -49.42 -28.41
N GLU A 636 29.81 -48.11 -28.40
CA GLU A 636 30.93 -47.20 -28.63
C GLU A 636 31.67 -46.90 -27.35
N GLY A 637 33.01 -46.91 -27.41
CA GLY A 637 33.88 -46.57 -26.30
C GLY A 637 33.80 -45.06 -25.96
N VAL A 638 33.73 -44.76 -24.67
CA VAL A 638 33.74 -43.39 -24.16
C VAL A 638 35.05 -43.13 -23.45
N LYS A 639 35.80 -42.10 -23.89
CA LYS A 639 36.99 -41.65 -23.19
C LYS A 639 36.63 -41.02 -21.85
N ILE A 640 37.32 -41.42 -20.79
CA ILE A 640 37.15 -40.89 -19.45
C ILE A 640 38.43 -40.27 -18.95
N TYR A 641 38.30 -39.23 -18.14
CA TYR A 641 39.45 -38.44 -17.70
C TYR A 641 39.37 -38.23 -16.19
N THR A 642 40.52 -37.91 -15.59
CA THR A 642 40.60 -37.43 -14.18
C THR A 642 41.31 -36.09 -14.12
N VAL A 643 41.18 -35.42 -13.01
CA VAL A 643 41.81 -34.12 -12.73
C VAL A 643 42.75 -34.25 -11.57
N VAL A 644 43.95 -33.73 -11.69
CA VAL A 644 44.95 -33.66 -10.64
C VAL A 644 44.79 -32.37 -9.87
N GLN A 645 44.64 -32.49 -8.54
CA GLN A 645 44.41 -31.33 -7.66
C GLN A 645 45.67 -30.45 -7.51
N ASN A 646 46.84 -31.03 -7.63
CA ASN A 646 48.09 -30.36 -7.36
C ASN A 646 48.73 -29.79 -8.63
N ASN A 647 48.64 -28.49 -8.83
CA ASN A 647 49.29 -27.81 -9.97
C ASN A 647 50.82 -27.89 -9.97
N PHE A 648 51.43 -28.43 -8.89
CA PHE A 648 52.88 -28.50 -8.72
C PHE A 648 53.56 -29.36 -9.79
N ILE A 649 52.92 -30.44 -10.24
CA ILE A 649 53.42 -31.35 -11.25
C ILE A 649 53.51 -30.70 -12.63
N THR A 650 52.65 -29.74 -12.90
CA THR A 650 52.53 -29.07 -14.21
C THR A 650 53.63 -28.04 -14.52
N MET A 651 54.18 -27.41 -13.47
CA MET A 651 55.25 -26.43 -13.59
C MET A 651 56.65 -27.05 -13.59
N GLU A 652 56.87 -28.10 -12.80
CA GLU A 652 58.19 -28.72 -12.64
C GLU A 652 58.48 -29.91 -13.59
N LYS A 653 57.42 -30.59 -14.12
CA LYS A 653 57.56 -31.80 -14.93
C LYS A 653 56.62 -31.84 -16.14
N PRO A 654 56.78 -30.95 -17.13
CA PRO A 654 55.86 -30.87 -18.28
C PRO A 654 55.85 -32.14 -19.17
N TYR A 655 56.85 -33.01 -19.08
CA TYR A 655 56.93 -34.28 -19.80
C TYR A 655 56.04 -35.41 -19.24
N VAL A 656 55.50 -35.26 -17.98
CA VAL A 656 54.66 -36.30 -17.38
C VAL A 656 53.42 -36.59 -18.26
N GLY A 657 52.80 -35.57 -18.82
CA GLY A 657 51.66 -35.74 -19.75
C GLY A 657 52.04 -36.52 -21.02
N GLN A 658 53.26 -36.29 -21.55
CA GLN A 658 53.74 -37.03 -22.74
C GLN A 658 53.99 -38.51 -22.42
N ILE A 659 54.63 -38.81 -21.27
CA ILE A 659 54.85 -40.18 -20.82
C ILE A 659 53.52 -40.90 -20.58
N HIS A 660 52.55 -40.22 -19.98
CA HIS A 660 51.21 -40.76 -19.75
C HIS A 660 50.47 -41.10 -21.04
N ASN A 661 50.51 -40.20 -22.03
CA ASN A 661 49.95 -40.47 -23.36
C ASN A 661 50.67 -41.64 -24.08
N GLY A 662 52.00 -41.73 -23.96
CA GLY A 662 52.78 -42.87 -24.42
C GLY A 662 52.33 -44.17 -23.79
N PHE A 663 52.15 -44.17 -22.43
CA PHE A 663 51.62 -45.31 -21.68
C PHE A 663 50.26 -45.77 -22.21
N LEU A 664 49.31 -44.89 -22.42
CA LEU A 664 47.98 -45.23 -22.95
C LEU A 664 48.05 -45.72 -24.43
N SER A 665 48.96 -45.15 -25.21
CA SER A 665 49.20 -45.59 -26.59
C SER A 665 49.69 -47.03 -26.63
N ASP A 666 50.72 -47.35 -25.85
CA ASP A 666 51.28 -48.71 -25.79
C ASP A 666 50.28 -49.73 -25.20
N TYR A 667 49.48 -49.32 -24.18
CA TYR A 667 48.39 -50.13 -23.63
C TYR A 667 47.37 -50.52 -24.72
N ARG A 668 46.96 -49.58 -25.57
CA ARG A 668 45.94 -49.79 -26.62
C ARG A 668 46.43 -50.66 -27.78
N VAL A 669 47.71 -50.63 -28.06
CA VAL A 669 48.31 -51.50 -29.09
C VAL A 669 48.87 -52.78 -28.55
N GLN A 670 48.54 -53.14 -27.31
CA GLN A 670 48.95 -54.38 -26.60
C GLN A 670 50.48 -54.50 -26.43
N ASN A 671 51.22 -53.37 -26.43
CA ASN A 671 52.64 -53.34 -26.11
C ASN A 671 52.82 -53.36 -24.56
N TRP A 672 52.44 -54.49 -23.95
CA TRP A 672 52.28 -54.65 -22.52
C TRP A 672 53.54 -54.35 -21.73
N ASP A 673 54.69 -54.78 -22.17
CA ASP A 673 55.96 -54.62 -21.46
C ASP A 673 56.36 -53.15 -21.33
N ASN A 674 56.24 -52.41 -22.44
CA ASN A 674 56.53 -50.96 -22.44
C ASN A 674 55.49 -50.17 -21.66
N ALA A 675 54.21 -50.54 -21.80
CA ALA A 675 53.13 -49.95 -21.00
C ALA A 675 53.36 -50.08 -19.52
N ILE A 676 53.72 -51.30 -19.02
CA ILE A 676 54.05 -51.53 -17.61
C ILE A 676 55.27 -50.71 -17.18
N GLN A 677 56.31 -50.64 -18.01
CA GLN A 677 57.51 -49.83 -17.69
C GLN A 677 57.19 -48.35 -17.54
N LEU A 678 56.40 -47.80 -18.46
CA LEU A 678 55.97 -46.39 -18.39
C LEU A 678 55.06 -46.14 -17.19
N ALA A 679 54.09 -47.04 -16.89
CA ALA A 679 53.25 -46.96 -15.73
C ALA A 679 54.04 -46.98 -14.41
N LYS A 680 55.04 -47.88 -14.29
CA LYS A 680 55.94 -47.91 -13.11
C LYS A 680 56.73 -46.62 -12.94
N SER A 681 57.19 -45.99 -13.99
CA SER A 681 57.88 -44.70 -13.90
C SER A 681 56.90 -43.57 -13.45
N LEU A 682 55.67 -43.64 -13.96
CA LEU A 682 54.64 -42.66 -13.65
C LEU A 682 54.14 -42.70 -12.20
N THR A 683 54.20 -43.85 -11.51
CA THR A 683 53.91 -43.92 -10.05
C THR A 683 54.83 -43.00 -9.26
N THR A 684 56.08 -42.85 -9.71
CA THR A 684 57.06 -41.93 -9.07
C THR A 684 56.91 -40.51 -9.53
N TYR A 685 56.66 -40.30 -10.83
CA TYR A 685 56.58 -38.96 -11.42
C TYR A 685 55.27 -38.25 -11.17
N ASN A 686 54.18 -38.99 -10.99
CA ASN A 686 52.82 -38.49 -10.66
C ASN A 686 52.25 -39.25 -9.47
N PRO A 687 52.71 -38.96 -8.23
CA PRO A 687 52.29 -39.69 -7.04
C PRO A 687 50.76 -39.60 -6.75
N GLU A 688 50.12 -38.55 -7.23
CA GLU A 688 48.67 -38.37 -7.07
C GLU A 688 47.86 -39.41 -7.86
N LEU A 689 48.42 -39.93 -8.97
CA LEU A 689 47.85 -41.00 -9.75
C LEU A 689 48.59 -42.35 -9.56
N ALA A 690 49.42 -42.47 -8.52
CA ALA A 690 50.19 -43.72 -8.31
C ALA A 690 49.26 -44.95 -8.24
N HIS A 691 48.20 -44.87 -7.49
CA HIS A 691 47.22 -45.95 -7.36
C HIS A 691 46.49 -46.29 -8.66
N TYR A 692 46.25 -45.29 -9.53
CA TYR A 692 45.74 -45.53 -10.87
C TYR A 692 46.71 -46.34 -11.69
N TYR A 693 48.01 -46.02 -11.70
CA TYR A 693 48.99 -46.76 -12.49
C TYR A 693 49.19 -48.17 -11.93
N GLU A 694 49.14 -48.39 -10.61
CA GLU A 694 49.15 -49.70 -9.98
C GLU A 694 47.98 -50.56 -10.45
N ASN A 695 46.75 -50.03 -10.39
CA ASN A 695 45.57 -50.75 -10.86
C ASN A 695 45.64 -51.06 -12.36
N MET A 696 46.22 -50.14 -13.18
CA MET A 696 46.42 -50.40 -14.60
C MET A 696 47.48 -51.46 -14.91
N ILE A 697 48.52 -51.55 -14.09
CA ILE A 697 49.53 -52.64 -14.20
C ILE A 697 48.88 -54.01 -13.90
N GLU A 698 48.05 -54.07 -12.85
CA GLU A 698 47.29 -55.31 -12.52
C GLU A 698 46.37 -55.68 -13.70
N ARG A 699 45.61 -54.73 -14.21
CA ARG A 699 44.74 -54.94 -15.40
C ARG A 699 45.49 -55.38 -16.64
N ILE A 700 46.64 -54.77 -16.94
CA ILE A 700 47.46 -55.18 -18.05
C ILE A 700 47.87 -56.62 -17.94
N ASN A 701 48.27 -57.08 -16.72
CA ASN A 701 48.62 -58.47 -16.48
C ASN A 701 47.43 -59.42 -16.70
N GLU A 702 46.22 -59.03 -16.27
CA GLU A 702 45.00 -59.79 -16.54
C GLU A 702 44.68 -59.87 -18.03
N LEU A 703 44.74 -58.75 -18.76
CA LEU A 703 44.45 -58.68 -20.19
C LEU A 703 45.48 -59.46 -21.03
N ARG A 704 46.75 -59.44 -20.65
CA ARG A 704 47.82 -60.22 -21.24
C ARG A 704 47.53 -61.74 -21.19
N ASN A 705 46.97 -62.21 -20.05
CA ASN A 705 46.61 -63.61 -19.88
C ASN A 705 45.29 -63.97 -20.59
N ALA A 706 44.46 -63.02 -20.92
CA ALA A 706 43.16 -63.20 -21.58
C ALA A 706 43.24 -63.41 -23.09
N ASN A 707 44.44 -63.41 -23.70
CA ASN A 707 44.66 -63.60 -25.14
C ASN A 707 43.71 -62.76 -26.01
N LEU A 708 43.75 -61.41 -25.87
CA LEU A 708 42.94 -60.48 -26.66
C LEU A 708 43.22 -60.59 -28.15
N PRO A 709 42.24 -60.40 -29.04
CA PRO A 709 42.46 -60.40 -30.48
C PRO A 709 43.42 -59.27 -30.91
N ALA A 710 44.19 -59.51 -32.00
CA ALA A 710 45.16 -58.52 -32.46
C ALA A 710 44.55 -57.22 -32.97
N ASP A 711 43.28 -57.24 -33.32
CA ASP A 711 42.45 -56.08 -33.71
C ASP A 711 41.62 -55.49 -32.57
N TRP A 712 42.05 -55.74 -31.33
CA TRP A 712 41.38 -55.15 -30.17
C TRP A 712 41.32 -53.62 -30.29
N ASP A 713 40.10 -53.08 -30.11
CA ASP A 713 39.79 -51.65 -30.30
C ASP A 713 40.35 -50.74 -29.19
N GLY A 714 41.11 -51.30 -28.25
CA GLY A 714 41.63 -50.54 -27.10
C GLY A 714 40.55 -50.11 -26.09
N VAL A 715 39.34 -50.63 -26.22
CA VAL A 715 38.18 -50.28 -25.33
C VAL A 715 38.06 -51.33 -24.26
N PHE A 716 38.12 -50.88 -23.02
CA PHE A 716 37.88 -51.76 -21.86
C PHE A 716 36.37 -52.00 -21.66
N ARG A 717 35.95 -53.25 -21.68
CA ARG A 717 34.56 -53.67 -21.46
C ARG A 717 34.42 -54.28 -20.08
N ALA A 718 33.87 -53.52 -19.12
CA ALA A 718 33.65 -54.01 -17.80
C ALA A 718 32.62 -55.16 -17.80
N THR A 719 32.98 -56.32 -17.26
CA THR A 719 32.15 -57.53 -17.19
C THR A 719 31.28 -57.59 -15.91
N SER A 720 31.57 -56.77 -14.90
CA SER A 720 30.84 -56.66 -13.65
C SER A 720 30.21 -55.26 -13.43
N LYS A 721 29.16 -55.24 -12.57
CA LYS A 721 28.56 -53.98 -12.11
C LYS A 721 29.48 -53.26 -11.15
#